data_bcc2d9e21e7837eafdd756e8daa36dd6
#
_entry.id   bcc2d9e21e7837eafdd756e8daa36dd6
#
_cell.length_a   1.000
_cell.length_b   1.000
_cell.length_c   1.000
_cell.angle_alpha   90.00
_cell.angle_beta   90.00
_cell.angle_gamma   90.00
#
_symmetry.space_group_name_H-M   'P 1'
#
loop_
_entity.id
_entity.type
_entity.pdbx_description
1 polymer ?
#
loop_
_entity_poly.entity_id
_entity_poly.type
_entity_poly.pdbx_seq_one_letter_code
_entity_poly.pdbx_strand_id
1 'polypeptide(L)'
;MKKLLLIDGHSMAYRAFFALPVDSFTTASGQHTNAVYGFANMVMSLIKEEKPSHVAVAFDVSRKTFRSEKFPEYKATRSATPDEFRSQIPLIHELLKAMKINEYSLEGFEADDLLATISKAAVKDGFEVSICTGDRDSFQLVNEQITVLYPKKGVSEMARMTPNAVVEKYGLTPEQYPDFAALRGDPSDNLPSVPGVGEKTAAKWIVEYGSLQNLIAKINDIGGKAGDSLRANINSVIRNHELTHLVNDVPLDFSLPDLAWQEFDTEALRGIFAKLEFRSLLAKLPAKNEVTPMADLNLVTPEELSNRLANFSGTISFLYELLDENLSSYAVALSPTEVFLVMSDETGPWLADSSIQKITHDFKSLARTRDFNGAIFDTSLASYLVDPGNRLNELTEILERWGFVAGSLSANAAALFGLAEKLKSELDTRGALKLLTELELPVSEVLAEMERAGVAIDKKVLKQQSDELLGEISKHTKAAHESVGHEFNVASPKQLQVVLFDELKLPKTKRIKTGYTTDADSLQWLFSETKHPVLENLLKIREASKLQSVVEGLLSTVKSDGRIHTHFQQTVAATGRLSSTDPNLQNIPIRSELGRKIRDGFVAGKGYDGIFTADYSQIEMRILAHLAKDSKLLEAFASGEDLHSTVASLVFGVKPNEVDPEMRRQIKAMSYGLAYGLSAFGLSQQLDITPSEASALMEKYYLRFGGIRDYLATVVAQAKKDGYTETLLGRRRYLPDLQNENKFKREIAERAALNAPIQGTAADIIKLAMLRVDKALKAANLKSRMLLQIHDELLFEYVDSELETLQQLVRKEMGEAYPLKVALSVNVGHGSSWHAAEH
;
A
#
# COMPACT_ATOMS: atom_id res chain seq x y z
N MET A 1 1.83 -14.24 -31.53
CA MET A 1 1.04 -13.27 -32.33
C MET A 1 1.84 -11.97 -32.38
N LYS A 2 1.91 -11.28 -33.51
CA LYS A 2 2.61 -9.99 -33.61
C LYS A 2 1.73 -8.91 -32.98
N LYS A 3 2.25 -8.18 -32.02
CA LYS A 3 1.53 -7.11 -31.31
C LYS A 3 2.29 -5.79 -31.40
N LEU A 4 1.61 -4.74 -31.89
CA LEU A 4 2.18 -3.41 -32.02
C LEU A 4 1.55 -2.48 -30.97
N LEU A 5 2.37 -1.80 -30.20
CA LEU A 5 1.98 -0.71 -29.30
C LEU A 5 2.34 0.63 -29.97
N LEU A 6 1.33 1.44 -30.20
CA LEU A 6 1.46 2.81 -30.70
C LEU A 6 1.11 3.81 -29.60
N ILE A 7 1.92 4.85 -29.46
CA ILE A 7 1.73 5.85 -28.38
C ILE A 7 1.66 7.25 -29.00
N ASP A 8 0.65 8.01 -28.64
CA ASP A 8 0.58 9.45 -28.88
C ASP A 8 1.50 10.16 -27.87
N GLY A 9 2.68 10.53 -28.33
CA GLY A 9 3.73 11.10 -27.47
C GLY A 9 3.34 12.43 -26.84
N HIS A 10 2.71 13.32 -27.63
CA HIS A 10 2.35 14.65 -27.15
C HIS A 10 1.20 14.60 -26.14
N SER A 11 0.14 13.88 -26.47
CA SER A 11 -1.03 13.70 -25.61
C SER A 11 -0.64 13.06 -24.27
N MET A 12 0.20 12.02 -24.31
CA MET A 12 0.63 11.31 -23.10
C MET A 12 1.59 12.12 -22.24
N ALA A 13 2.54 12.83 -22.85
CA ALA A 13 3.43 13.74 -22.14
C ALA A 13 2.69 14.90 -21.47
N TYR A 14 1.70 15.48 -22.19
CA TYR A 14 0.87 16.58 -21.68
C TYR A 14 0.00 16.11 -20.50
N ARG A 15 -0.54 14.91 -20.61
CA ARG A 15 -1.29 14.29 -19.53
C ARG A 15 -0.42 14.04 -18.29
N ALA A 16 0.80 13.54 -18.47
CA ALA A 16 1.76 13.34 -17.39
C ALA A 16 2.09 14.67 -16.69
N PHE A 17 2.28 15.73 -17.46
CA PHE A 17 2.54 17.08 -16.95
C PHE A 17 1.44 17.56 -16.00
N PHE A 18 0.16 17.41 -16.37
CA PHE A 18 -0.96 17.86 -15.53
C PHE A 18 -1.36 16.89 -14.42
N ALA A 19 -0.93 15.62 -14.51
CA ALA A 19 -1.21 14.63 -13.47
C ALA A 19 -0.25 14.74 -12.28
N LEU A 20 0.95 15.28 -12.49
CA LEU A 20 2.02 15.39 -11.50
C LEU A 20 2.34 16.86 -11.19
N PRO A 21 2.42 17.26 -9.91
CA PRO A 21 2.74 18.64 -9.56
C PRO A 21 4.14 19.05 -10.05
N VAL A 22 4.24 20.17 -10.75
CA VAL A 22 5.52 20.69 -11.30
C VAL A 22 6.56 20.87 -10.20
N ASP A 23 6.17 21.50 -9.09
CA ASP A 23 7.03 21.82 -7.95
C ASP A 23 7.64 20.58 -7.27
N SER A 24 6.96 19.42 -7.38
CA SER A 24 7.44 18.16 -6.79
C SER A 24 8.41 17.39 -7.70
N PHE A 25 8.57 17.83 -8.93
CA PHE A 25 9.38 17.19 -9.97
C PHE A 25 10.31 18.20 -10.64
N THR A 26 11.14 18.87 -9.82
CA THR A 26 12.15 19.81 -10.29
C THR A 26 13.50 19.37 -9.73
N THR A 27 14.52 19.28 -10.60
CA THR A 27 15.88 18.91 -10.16
C THR A 27 16.51 20.03 -9.32
N ALA A 28 17.56 19.72 -8.59
CA ALA A 28 18.32 20.71 -7.84
C ALA A 28 18.86 21.87 -8.71
N SER A 29 19.02 21.64 -10.04
CA SER A 29 19.40 22.68 -11.01
C SER A 29 18.24 23.50 -11.56
N GLY A 30 17.00 23.25 -11.12
CA GLY A 30 15.80 23.98 -11.57
C GLY A 30 15.14 23.43 -12.83
N GLN A 31 15.55 22.28 -13.36
CA GLN A 31 14.91 21.63 -14.50
C GLN A 31 13.62 20.94 -14.07
N HIS A 32 12.49 21.32 -14.66
CA HIS A 32 11.21 20.64 -14.47
C HIS A 32 11.21 19.28 -15.15
N THR A 33 10.67 18.24 -14.49
CA THR A 33 10.82 16.83 -14.93
C THR A 33 9.55 16.00 -14.78
N ASN A 34 8.43 16.59 -14.34
CA ASN A 34 7.17 15.89 -14.08
C ASN A 34 6.59 15.20 -15.33
N ALA A 35 6.65 15.84 -16.51
CA ALA A 35 6.20 15.24 -17.76
C ALA A 35 7.08 14.06 -18.18
N VAL A 36 8.41 14.22 -18.11
CA VAL A 36 9.38 13.16 -18.47
C VAL A 36 9.21 11.97 -17.53
N TYR A 37 9.12 12.22 -16.23
CA TYR A 37 8.93 11.16 -15.23
C TYR A 37 7.65 10.37 -15.46
N GLY A 38 6.52 11.08 -15.62
CA GLY A 38 5.23 10.43 -15.84
C GLY A 38 5.17 9.68 -17.16
N PHE A 39 5.76 10.24 -18.22
CA PHE A 39 5.86 9.62 -19.53
C PHE A 39 6.72 8.34 -19.49
N ALA A 40 7.92 8.41 -18.88
CA ALA A 40 8.79 7.24 -18.70
C ALA A 40 8.10 6.11 -17.96
N ASN A 41 7.48 6.44 -16.82
CA ASN A 41 6.76 5.46 -16.01
C ASN A 41 5.60 4.80 -16.77
N MET A 42 4.87 5.57 -17.56
CA MET A 42 3.75 5.09 -18.36
C MET A 42 4.21 4.19 -19.50
N VAL A 43 5.24 4.57 -20.27
CA VAL A 43 5.78 3.76 -21.36
C VAL A 43 6.31 2.43 -20.83
N MET A 44 7.08 2.45 -19.74
CA MET A 44 7.59 1.22 -19.11
C MET A 44 6.45 0.31 -18.63
N SER A 45 5.39 0.87 -18.04
CA SER A 45 4.22 0.10 -17.59
C SER A 45 3.45 -0.50 -18.76
N LEU A 46 3.21 0.28 -19.82
CA LEU A 46 2.53 -0.20 -21.03
C LEU A 46 3.28 -1.36 -21.70
N ILE A 47 4.60 -1.27 -21.80
CA ILE A 47 5.42 -2.34 -22.37
C ILE A 47 5.34 -3.60 -21.50
N LYS A 48 5.39 -3.46 -20.17
CA LYS A 48 5.26 -4.58 -19.23
C LYS A 48 3.88 -5.26 -19.33
N GLU A 49 2.80 -4.47 -19.42
CA GLU A 49 1.42 -4.98 -19.45
C GLU A 49 1.03 -5.56 -20.81
N GLU A 50 1.32 -4.83 -21.89
CA GLU A 50 0.91 -5.19 -23.23
C GLU A 50 1.85 -6.22 -23.89
N LYS A 51 3.09 -6.34 -23.42
CA LYS A 51 4.15 -7.23 -23.93
C LYS A 51 4.24 -7.18 -25.48
N PRO A 52 4.41 -5.98 -26.04
CA PRO A 52 4.38 -5.81 -27.49
C PRO A 52 5.63 -6.39 -28.14
N SER A 53 5.49 -6.91 -29.36
CA SER A 53 6.63 -7.28 -30.21
C SER A 53 7.19 -6.08 -30.98
N HIS A 54 6.40 -5.00 -31.11
CA HIS A 54 6.76 -3.78 -31.84
C HIS A 54 6.20 -2.57 -31.12
N VAL A 55 6.96 -1.45 -31.12
CA VAL A 55 6.56 -0.21 -30.43
C VAL A 55 6.96 0.99 -31.30
N ALA A 56 6.09 2.00 -31.34
CA ALA A 56 6.41 3.29 -31.92
C ALA A 56 5.65 4.42 -31.20
N VAL A 57 6.22 5.65 -31.28
CA VAL A 57 5.63 6.85 -30.73
C VAL A 57 5.45 7.86 -31.86
N ALA A 58 4.29 8.55 -31.90
CA ALA A 58 4.04 9.62 -32.83
C ALA A 58 4.00 10.98 -32.10
N PHE A 59 4.55 12.01 -32.74
CA PHE A 59 4.54 13.39 -32.22
C PHE A 59 4.02 14.39 -33.25
N ASP A 60 3.33 15.42 -32.77
CA ASP A 60 3.01 16.60 -33.57
C ASP A 60 4.27 17.45 -33.80
N VAL A 61 4.52 17.89 -35.03
CA VAL A 61 5.62 18.80 -35.37
C VAL A 61 5.27 20.26 -35.03
N SER A 62 4.07 20.67 -35.39
CA SER A 62 3.61 22.05 -35.20
C SER A 62 2.09 22.13 -35.13
N ARG A 63 1.57 23.32 -34.79
CA ARG A 63 0.12 23.61 -34.88
C ARG A 63 -0.36 23.84 -36.31
N LYS A 64 0.56 23.94 -37.29
CA LYS A 64 0.23 24.13 -38.70
C LYS A 64 -0.02 22.76 -39.34
N THR A 65 -1.31 22.42 -39.52
CA THR A 65 -1.72 21.17 -40.17
C THR A 65 -2.76 21.51 -41.23
N PHE A 66 -3.06 20.56 -42.12
CA PHE A 66 -4.13 20.74 -43.12
C PHE A 66 -5.46 21.13 -42.49
N ARG A 67 -5.70 20.73 -41.21
CA ARG A 67 -6.92 21.10 -40.45
C ARG A 67 -6.93 22.59 -40.14
N SER A 68 -5.82 23.14 -39.70
CA SER A 68 -5.70 24.58 -39.40
C SER A 68 -5.67 25.44 -40.65
N GLU A 69 -5.26 24.87 -41.81
CA GLU A 69 -5.36 25.57 -43.12
C GLU A 69 -6.78 25.63 -43.61
N LYS A 70 -7.56 24.54 -43.44
CA LYS A 70 -9.01 24.50 -43.77
C LYS A 70 -9.88 25.31 -42.81
N PHE A 71 -9.51 25.37 -41.53
CA PHE A 71 -10.24 26.10 -40.50
C PHE A 71 -9.26 26.76 -39.53
N PRO A 72 -8.93 28.07 -39.76
CA PRO A 72 -7.95 28.78 -38.95
C PRO A 72 -8.28 28.86 -37.43
N GLU A 73 -9.55 28.70 -37.08
CA GLU A 73 -10.02 28.68 -35.69
C GLU A 73 -9.84 27.30 -35.02
N TYR A 74 -9.45 26.27 -35.78
CA TYR A 74 -9.20 24.94 -35.26
C TYR A 74 -8.12 24.97 -34.17
N LYS A 75 -8.42 24.46 -32.97
CA LYS A 75 -7.56 24.50 -31.77
C LYS A 75 -7.11 25.90 -31.33
N ALA A 76 -7.68 26.98 -31.85
CA ALA A 76 -7.26 28.34 -31.53
C ALA A 76 -7.53 28.75 -30.07
N THR A 77 -8.47 28.10 -29.42
CA THR A 77 -8.83 28.35 -28.00
C THR A 77 -7.89 27.63 -27.02
N ARG A 78 -7.03 26.74 -27.49
CA ARG A 78 -6.04 26.06 -26.65
C ARG A 78 -5.02 27.07 -26.11
N SER A 79 -4.82 27.08 -24.79
CA SER A 79 -3.82 27.91 -24.12
C SER A 79 -2.42 27.68 -24.71
N ALA A 80 -1.54 28.66 -24.56
CA ALA A 80 -0.14 28.49 -24.91
C ALA A 80 0.46 27.34 -24.07
N THR A 81 1.27 26.53 -24.71
CA THR A 81 2.00 25.45 -24.02
C THR A 81 2.89 26.04 -22.93
N PRO A 82 2.76 25.63 -21.66
CA PRO A 82 3.61 26.12 -20.58
C PRO A 82 5.09 25.94 -20.91
N ASP A 83 5.93 26.92 -20.55
CA ASP A 83 7.37 26.83 -20.80
C ASP A 83 8.02 25.68 -20.01
N GLU A 84 7.47 25.40 -18.82
CA GLU A 84 7.87 24.26 -17.98
C GLU A 84 7.65 22.91 -18.70
N PHE A 85 6.57 22.77 -19.47
CA PHE A 85 6.34 21.58 -20.29
C PHE A 85 7.25 21.58 -21.52
N ARG A 86 7.35 22.72 -22.21
CA ARG A 86 8.16 22.83 -23.43
C ARG A 86 9.61 22.47 -23.20
N SER A 87 10.17 22.84 -22.04
CA SER A 87 11.55 22.50 -21.66
C SER A 87 11.80 20.99 -21.49
N GLN A 88 10.74 20.18 -21.33
CA GLN A 88 10.82 18.73 -21.10
C GLN A 88 10.71 17.90 -22.39
N ILE A 89 10.23 18.44 -23.49
CA ILE A 89 10.08 17.71 -24.76
C ILE A 89 11.41 17.14 -25.27
N PRO A 90 12.53 17.89 -25.30
CA PRO A 90 13.83 17.33 -25.70
C PRO A 90 14.28 16.17 -24.81
N LEU A 91 13.94 16.19 -23.52
CA LEU A 91 14.28 15.14 -22.58
C LEU A 91 13.45 13.86 -22.84
N ILE A 92 12.22 14.01 -23.32
CA ILE A 92 11.38 12.87 -23.73
C ILE A 92 11.96 12.21 -24.97
N HIS A 93 12.45 12.98 -25.94
CA HIS A 93 13.15 12.43 -27.11
C HIS A 93 14.45 11.72 -26.72
N GLU A 94 15.25 12.30 -25.80
CA GLU A 94 16.44 11.66 -25.25
C GLU A 94 16.10 10.32 -24.57
N LEU A 95 15.00 10.28 -23.81
CA LEU A 95 14.48 9.10 -23.14
C LEU A 95 14.09 8.01 -24.16
N LEU A 96 13.29 8.33 -25.18
CA LEU A 96 12.85 7.38 -26.20
C LEU A 96 14.01 6.78 -26.98
N LYS A 97 15.02 7.60 -27.29
CA LYS A 97 16.26 7.11 -27.90
C LYS A 97 16.98 6.09 -27.02
N ALA A 98 17.07 6.33 -25.71
CA ALA A 98 17.64 5.36 -24.76
C ALA A 98 16.77 4.11 -24.59
N MET A 99 15.44 4.25 -24.76
CA MET A 99 14.52 3.12 -24.82
C MET A 99 14.54 2.36 -26.14
N LYS A 100 15.31 2.84 -27.15
CA LYS A 100 15.37 2.30 -28.51
C LYS A 100 13.98 2.21 -29.17
N ILE A 101 13.12 3.19 -28.90
CA ILE A 101 11.79 3.30 -29.48
C ILE A 101 11.81 4.34 -30.60
N ASN A 102 11.37 3.96 -31.78
CA ASN A 102 11.30 4.83 -32.94
C ASN A 102 10.18 5.87 -32.79
N GLU A 103 10.51 7.10 -33.16
CA GLU A 103 9.62 8.25 -33.15
C GLU A 103 9.27 8.66 -34.57
N TYR A 104 8.01 9.03 -34.77
CA TYR A 104 7.51 9.49 -36.06
C TYR A 104 6.83 10.84 -35.92
N SER A 105 7.09 11.71 -36.86
CA SER A 105 6.45 13.01 -36.98
C SER A 105 6.46 13.47 -38.44
N LEU A 106 5.45 14.17 -38.90
CA LEU A 106 5.38 14.68 -40.27
C LEU A 106 4.73 16.05 -40.29
N GLU A 107 5.35 17.01 -40.95
CA GLU A 107 4.82 18.36 -41.09
C GLU A 107 3.49 18.33 -41.89
N GLY A 108 2.51 19.10 -41.45
CA GLY A 108 1.18 19.17 -42.05
C GLY A 108 0.15 18.16 -41.53
N PHE A 109 0.59 17.14 -40.79
CA PHE A 109 -0.26 16.12 -40.19
C PHE A 109 -0.16 16.10 -38.66
N GLU A 110 -1.18 15.56 -38.01
CA GLU A 110 -1.18 15.37 -36.55
C GLU A 110 -0.73 13.94 -36.17
N ALA A 111 -0.27 13.77 -34.93
CA ALA A 111 0.18 12.45 -34.43
C ALA A 111 -0.89 11.36 -34.65
N ASP A 112 -2.18 11.69 -34.43
CA ASP A 112 -3.29 10.75 -34.61
C ASP A 112 -3.44 10.24 -36.06
N ASP A 113 -3.11 11.06 -37.07
CA ASP A 113 -3.12 10.64 -38.48
C ASP A 113 -1.96 9.64 -38.75
N LEU A 114 -0.81 9.86 -38.13
CA LEU A 114 0.31 8.92 -38.22
C LEU A 114 -0.03 7.59 -37.53
N LEU A 115 -0.63 7.65 -36.33
CA LEU A 115 -1.10 6.44 -35.61
C LEU A 115 -2.13 5.66 -36.47
N ALA A 116 -3.07 6.36 -37.11
CA ALA A 116 -4.06 5.76 -38.02
C ALA A 116 -3.38 5.07 -39.21
N THR A 117 -2.41 5.72 -39.83
CA THR A 117 -1.67 5.20 -40.97
C THR A 117 -0.84 3.96 -40.61
N ILE A 118 -0.07 4.01 -39.53
CA ILE A 118 0.76 2.90 -39.07
C ILE A 118 -0.13 1.72 -38.64
N SER A 119 -1.24 1.99 -37.89
CA SER A 119 -2.14 0.93 -37.43
C SER A 119 -2.80 0.20 -38.61
N LYS A 120 -3.24 0.92 -39.65
CA LYS A 120 -3.80 0.32 -40.87
C LYS A 120 -2.79 -0.58 -41.58
N ALA A 121 -1.55 -0.14 -41.72
CA ALA A 121 -0.50 -0.93 -42.32
C ALA A 121 -0.17 -2.19 -41.49
N ALA A 122 -0.11 -2.06 -40.18
CA ALA A 122 0.15 -3.16 -39.25
C ALA A 122 -0.97 -4.24 -39.29
N VAL A 123 -2.24 -3.80 -39.28
CA VAL A 123 -3.40 -4.74 -39.41
C VAL A 123 -3.34 -5.50 -40.71
N LYS A 124 -3.02 -4.86 -41.85
CA LYS A 124 -2.86 -5.51 -43.13
C LYS A 124 -1.77 -6.60 -43.09
N ASP A 125 -0.77 -6.44 -42.23
CA ASP A 125 0.36 -7.37 -42.04
C ASP A 125 0.12 -8.37 -40.89
N GLY A 126 -1.14 -8.43 -40.35
CA GLY A 126 -1.58 -9.42 -39.37
C GLY A 126 -1.19 -9.12 -37.93
N PHE A 127 -0.96 -7.86 -37.61
CA PHE A 127 -0.71 -7.42 -36.21
C PHE A 127 -2.01 -7.18 -35.45
N GLU A 128 -1.99 -7.45 -34.16
CA GLU A 128 -2.87 -6.81 -33.19
C GLU A 128 -2.26 -5.47 -32.77
N VAL A 129 -3.05 -4.41 -32.73
CA VAL A 129 -2.58 -3.05 -32.44
C VAL A 129 -3.23 -2.49 -31.18
N SER A 130 -2.42 -2.01 -30.24
CA SER A 130 -2.87 -1.21 -29.09
C SER A 130 -2.43 0.25 -29.29
N ILE A 131 -3.38 1.18 -29.36
CA ILE A 131 -3.09 2.63 -29.49
C ILE A 131 -3.32 3.31 -28.16
N CYS A 132 -2.28 3.89 -27.56
CA CYS A 132 -2.36 4.66 -26.33
C CYS A 132 -2.45 6.16 -26.66
N THR A 133 -3.64 6.74 -26.50
CA THR A 133 -3.89 8.17 -26.71
C THR A 133 -4.99 8.70 -25.79
N GLY A 134 -4.92 10.00 -25.46
CA GLY A 134 -5.98 10.72 -24.77
C GLY A 134 -7.02 11.35 -25.72
N ASP A 135 -6.85 11.20 -27.02
CA ASP A 135 -7.79 11.72 -28.01
C ASP A 135 -8.92 10.70 -28.27
N ARG A 136 -10.16 11.20 -28.23
CA ARG A 136 -11.34 10.36 -28.47
C ARG A 136 -11.59 10.11 -29.95
N ASP A 137 -11.03 10.93 -30.82
CA ASP A 137 -11.20 10.76 -32.25
C ASP A 137 -10.55 9.48 -32.73
N SER A 138 -9.56 8.96 -32.00
CA SER A 138 -8.95 7.65 -32.22
C SER A 138 -9.92 6.46 -32.04
N PHE A 139 -11.10 6.66 -31.41
CA PHE A 139 -12.11 5.60 -31.30
C PHE A 139 -12.66 5.15 -32.64
N GLN A 140 -12.58 5.98 -33.67
CA GLN A 140 -12.93 5.58 -35.05
C GLN A 140 -12.02 4.48 -35.62
N LEU A 141 -10.82 4.28 -35.07
CA LEU A 141 -9.86 3.27 -35.51
C LEU A 141 -10.12 1.89 -34.88
N VAL A 142 -10.93 1.81 -33.84
CA VAL A 142 -11.20 0.59 -33.09
C VAL A 142 -11.90 -0.45 -33.96
N ASN A 143 -11.37 -1.67 -33.96
CA ASN A 143 -11.96 -2.84 -34.61
C ASN A 143 -11.48 -4.13 -33.89
N GLU A 144 -11.74 -5.30 -34.46
CA GLU A 144 -11.35 -6.58 -33.84
C GLU A 144 -9.82 -6.75 -33.65
N GLN A 145 -9.01 -5.98 -34.38
CA GLN A 145 -7.53 -6.03 -34.32
C GLN A 145 -6.92 -4.77 -33.71
N ILE A 146 -7.70 -3.68 -33.56
CA ILE A 146 -7.24 -2.41 -32.98
C ILE A 146 -8.01 -2.10 -31.70
N THR A 147 -7.29 -1.98 -30.60
CA THR A 147 -7.82 -1.53 -29.31
C THR A 147 -7.19 -0.17 -28.94
N VAL A 148 -8.01 0.79 -28.51
CA VAL A 148 -7.49 2.06 -27.98
C VAL A 148 -7.40 1.99 -26.45
N LEU A 149 -6.20 2.26 -25.93
CA LEU A 149 -5.90 2.40 -24.50
C LEU A 149 -6.11 3.86 -24.09
N TYR A 150 -7.28 4.14 -23.53
CA TYR A 150 -7.70 5.49 -23.18
C TYR A 150 -7.49 5.78 -21.69
N PRO A 151 -6.69 6.78 -21.30
CA PRO A 151 -6.39 7.08 -19.90
C PRO A 151 -7.64 7.52 -19.11
N LYS A 152 -7.97 6.84 -18.00
CA LYS A 152 -9.10 7.17 -17.11
C LYS A 152 -8.71 8.20 -16.03
N LYS A 153 -7.71 7.85 -15.22
CA LYS A 153 -7.29 8.66 -14.06
C LYS A 153 -5.76 8.63 -13.91
N GLY A 154 -5.14 9.80 -13.80
CA GLY A 154 -3.68 9.89 -13.71
C GLY A 154 -2.98 9.35 -14.94
N VAL A 155 -1.82 8.73 -14.75
CA VAL A 155 -0.94 8.18 -15.82
C VAL A 155 -0.94 6.65 -15.89
N SER A 156 -1.62 5.96 -14.97
CA SER A 156 -1.49 4.50 -14.79
C SER A 156 -2.78 3.71 -15.08
N GLU A 157 -3.96 4.32 -15.05
CA GLU A 157 -5.21 3.60 -15.25
C GLU A 157 -5.74 3.80 -16.68
N MET A 158 -5.73 2.74 -17.50
CA MET A 158 -6.18 2.75 -18.89
C MET A 158 -7.53 2.03 -19.06
N ALA A 159 -8.45 2.63 -19.84
CA ALA A 159 -9.63 1.94 -20.33
C ALA A 159 -9.31 1.28 -21.67
N ARG A 160 -9.63 0.01 -21.83
CA ARG A 160 -9.51 -0.69 -23.10
C ARG A 160 -10.79 -0.44 -23.91
N MET A 161 -10.68 0.37 -24.95
CA MET A 161 -11.77 0.66 -25.86
C MET A 161 -11.74 -0.34 -27.02
N THR A 162 -12.53 -1.39 -26.88
CA THR A 162 -12.82 -2.40 -27.91
C THR A 162 -14.11 -2.02 -28.65
N PRO A 163 -14.48 -2.66 -29.77
CA PRO A 163 -15.76 -2.36 -30.44
C PRO A 163 -16.94 -2.40 -29.47
N ASN A 164 -17.03 -3.43 -28.65
CA ASN A 164 -18.08 -3.57 -27.64
C ASN A 164 -18.06 -2.43 -26.59
N ALA A 165 -16.88 -2.02 -26.14
CA ALA A 165 -16.76 -0.94 -25.18
C ALA A 165 -17.16 0.43 -25.75
N VAL A 166 -16.93 0.66 -27.05
CA VAL A 166 -17.40 1.86 -27.75
C VAL A 166 -18.91 1.84 -27.85
N VAL A 167 -19.51 0.71 -28.25
CA VAL A 167 -20.97 0.53 -28.34
C VAL A 167 -21.62 0.69 -26.96
N GLU A 168 -21.08 0.07 -25.91
CA GLU A 168 -21.61 0.17 -24.56
C GLU A 168 -21.60 1.64 -24.06
N LYS A 169 -20.53 2.36 -24.36
CA LYS A 169 -20.36 3.72 -23.85
C LYS A 169 -21.12 4.79 -24.60
N TYR A 170 -21.20 4.68 -25.95
CA TYR A 170 -21.75 5.71 -26.81
C TYR A 170 -23.01 5.28 -27.57
N GLY A 171 -23.33 3.99 -27.60
CA GLY A 171 -24.43 3.43 -28.40
C GLY A 171 -24.14 3.38 -29.92
N LEU A 172 -22.87 3.50 -30.32
CA LEU A 172 -22.42 3.66 -31.72
C LEU A 172 -21.36 2.64 -32.04
N THR A 173 -21.26 2.22 -33.31
CA THR A 173 -20.08 1.49 -33.78
C THR A 173 -18.88 2.45 -33.90
N PRO A 174 -17.64 1.92 -33.85
CA PRO A 174 -16.44 2.76 -34.02
C PRO A 174 -16.46 3.59 -35.34
N GLU A 175 -16.91 3.02 -36.44
CA GLU A 175 -17.00 3.72 -37.73
C GLU A 175 -17.97 4.88 -37.71
N GLN A 176 -18.97 4.85 -36.81
CA GLN A 176 -19.95 5.93 -36.66
C GLN A 176 -19.46 7.08 -35.76
N TYR A 177 -18.28 6.90 -35.12
CA TYR A 177 -17.77 7.89 -34.17
C TYR A 177 -17.48 9.26 -34.81
N PRO A 178 -16.87 9.39 -36.00
CA PRO A 178 -16.65 10.67 -36.65
C PRO A 178 -17.96 11.41 -36.97
N ASP A 179 -18.99 10.68 -37.40
CA ASP A 179 -20.31 11.21 -37.69
C ASP A 179 -20.98 11.82 -36.45
N PHE A 180 -20.87 11.09 -35.35
CA PHE A 180 -21.35 11.53 -34.04
C PHE A 180 -20.56 12.74 -33.53
N ALA A 181 -19.22 12.73 -33.63
CA ALA A 181 -18.37 13.85 -33.22
C ALA A 181 -18.65 15.13 -33.99
N ALA A 182 -18.92 14.99 -35.30
CA ALA A 182 -19.28 16.12 -36.17
C ALA A 182 -20.57 16.84 -35.71
N LEU A 183 -21.58 16.10 -35.27
CA LEU A 183 -22.85 16.66 -34.76
C LEU A 183 -22.70 17.24 -33.34
N ARG A 184 -22.00 16.51 -32.47
CA ARG A 184 -21.77 16.92 -31.08
C ARG A 184 -20.86 18.15 -30.98
N GLY A 185 -19.92 18.29 -31.91
CA GLY A 185 -18.79 19.20 -31.84
C GLY A 185 -17.76 18.79 -30.82
N ASP A 186 -16.61 19.45 -30.80
CA ASP A 186 -15.57 19.27 -29.82
C ASP A 186 -15.02 20.62 -29.32
N PRO A 187 -15.36 21.02 -28.08
CA PRO A 187 -14.87 22.28 -27.51
C PRO A 187 -13.35 22.33 -27.38
N SER A 188 -12.67 21.17 -27.20
CA SER A 188 -11.20 21.08 -27.07
C SER A 188 -10.50 21.43 -28.37
N ASP A 189 -11.14 21.17 -29.50
CA ASP A 189 -10.66 21.46 -30.84
C ASP A 189 -11.31 22.71 -31.47
N ASN A 190 -12.13 23.41 -30.68
CA ASN A 190 -12.90 24.57 -31.10
C ASN A 190 -13.87 24.26 -32.26
N LEU A 191 -14.41 23.05 -32.29
CA LEU A 191 -15.41 22.64 -33.24
C LEU A 191 -16.81 22.90 -32.66
N PRO A 192 -17.64 23.76 -33.31
CA PRO A 192 -18.93 24.13 -32.75
C PRO A 192 -19.93 22.96 -32.81
N SER A 193 -20.68 22.78 -31.74
CA SER A 193 -21.81 21.84 -31.69
C SER A 193 -23.03 22.40 -32.40
N VAL A 194 -23.93 21.52 -32.84
CA VAL A 194 -25.26 21.96 -33.30
C VAL A 194 -26.08 22.38 -32.06
N PRO A 195 -26.53 23.64 -31.98
CA PRO A 195 -27.28 24.14 -30.83
C PRO A 195 -28.52 23.29 -30.53
N GLY A 196 -28.63 22.80 -29.27
CA GLY A 196 -29.71 21.92 -28.84
C GLY A 196 -29.54 20.44 -29.18
N VAL A 197 -28.43 20.07 -29.81
CA VAL A 197 -28.05 18.67 -30.11
C VAL A 197 -26.89 18.25 -29.17
N GLY A 198 -27.21 17.55 -28.11
CA GLY A 198 -26.22 16.95 -27.20
C GLY A 198 -25.87 15.52 -27.58
N GLU A 199 -24.97 14.91 -26.81
CA GLU A 199 -24.48 13.52 -27.06
C GLU A 199 -25.61 12.52 -27.32
N LYS A 200 -26.67 12.52 -26.51
CA LYS A 200 -27.79 11.57 -26.69
C LYS A 200 -28.56 11.77 -28.01
N THR A 201 -28.75 13.00 -28.41
CA THR A 201 -29.47 13.31 -29.66
C THR A 201 -28.61 12.98 -30.88
N ALA A 202 -27.34 13.34 -30.85
CA ALA A 202 -26.39 13.03 -31.92
C ALA A 202 -26.24 11.51 -32.09
N ALA A 203 -26.04 10.74 -31.00
CA ALA A 203 -25.96 9.29 -31.06
C ALA A 203 -27.27 8.68 -31.60
N LYS A 204 -28.42 9.09 -31.10
CA LYS A 204 -29.73 8.62 -31.60
C LYS A 204 -29.88 8.83 -33.11
N TRP A 205 -29.55 9.98 -33.61
CA TRP A 205 -29.66 10.27 -35.06
C TRP A 205 -28.70 9.40 -35.88
N ILE A 206 -27.46 9.26 -35.48
CA ILE A 206 -26.51 8.43 -36.22
C ILE A 206 -26.94 6.96 -36.21
N VAL A 207 -27.45 6.41 -35.11
CA VAL A 207 -28.03 5.08 -35.08
C VAL A 207 -29.26 4.93 -35.97
N GLU A 208 -30.18 5.89 -35.93
CA GLU A 208 -31.47 5.89 -36.67
C GLU A 208 -31.25 6.00 -38.20
N TYR A 209 -30.32 6.85 -38.64
CA TYR A 209 -30.05 7.10 -40.06
C TYR A 209 -28.86 6.30 -40.59
N GLY A 210 -28.11 5.62 -39.71
CA GLY A 210 -26.96 4.78 -40.05
C GLY A 210 -25.66 5.56 -40.27
N SER A 211 -25.72 6.76 -40.87
CA SER A 211 -24.54 7.61 -41.09
C SER A 211 -24.96 9.10 -41.19
N LEU A 212 -23.97 10.00 -41.05
CA LEU A 212 -24.16 11.44 -41.25
C LEU A 212 -24.61 11.76 -42.67
N GLN A 213 -24.09 11.06 -43.68
CA GLN A 213 -24.49 11.25 -45.07
C GLN A 213 -25.97 10.93 -45.27
N ASN A 214 -26.46 9.85 -44.72
CA ASN A 214 -27.89 9.49 -44.79
C ASN A 214 -28.76 10.47 -44.01
N LEU A 215 -28.29 10.95 -42.86
CA LEU A 215 -28.95 11.97 -42.06
C LEU A 215 -29.12 13.26 -42.85
N ILE A 216 -28.05 13.70 -43.52
CA ILE A 216 -28.10 14.90 -44.39
C ILE A 216 -29.07 14.72 -45.55
N ALA A 217 -29.08 13.56 -46.20
CA ALA A 217 -30.00 13.26 -47.29
C ALA A 217 -31.48 13.33 -46.85
N LYS A 218 -31.77 13.07 -45.57
CA LYS A 218 -33.12 13.07 -44.98
C LYS A 218 -33.32 14.22 -43.99
N ILE A 219 -32.51 15.27 -44.06
CA ILE A 219 -32.48 16.39 -43.10
C ILE A 219 -33.84 17.08 -42.95
N ASN A 220 -34.66 17.08 -44.00
CA ASN A 220 -36.01 17.68 -44.01
C ASN A 220 -37.06 16.85 -43.25
N ASP A 221 -36.77 15.56 -43.02
CA ASP A 221 -37.65 14.65 -42.27
C ASP A 221 -37.48 14.85 -40.75
N ILE A 222 -36.41 15.54 -40.32
CA ILE A 222 -36.12 15.79 -38.92
C ILE A 222 -36.92 16.98 -38.43
N GLY A 223 -37.96 16.72 -37.66
CA GLY A 223 -38.85 17.76 -37.11
C GLY A 223 -38.32 18.42 -35.84
N GLY A 224 -38.98 19.51 -35.47
CA GLY A 224 -38.74 20.23 -34.22
C GLY A 224 -37.52 21.14 -34.21
N LYS A 225 -37.29 21.84 -33.09
CA LYS A 225 -36.23 22.85 -32.95
C LYS A 225 -34.82 22.32 -33.22
N ALA A 226 -34.57 21.04 -32.89
CA ALA A 226 -33.26 20.43 -33.13
C ALA A 226 -33.02 20.18 -34.64
N GLY A 227 -34.06 19.78 -35.39
CA GLY A 227 -33.99 19.65 -36.84
C GLY A 227 -33.77 20.99 -37.53
N ASP A 228 -34.47 22.06 -37.09
CA ASP A 228 -34.26 23.40 -37.60
C ASP A 228 -32.82 23.88 -37.34
N SER A 229 -32.31 23.60 -36.15
CA SER A 229 -30.95 23.94 -35.77
C SER A 229 -29.90 23.16 -36.61
N LEU A 230 -30.13 21.88 -36.87
CA LEU A 230 -29.28 21.11 -37.76
C LEU A 230 -29.23 21.67 -39.17
N ARG A 231 -30.38 22.02 -39.76
CA ARG A 231 -30.44 22.63 -41.10
C ARG A 231 -29.68 23.95 -41.16
N ALA A 232 -29.81 24.79 -40.13
CA ALA A 232 -29.12 26.09 -40.06
C ALA A 232 -27.59 25.95 -39.89
N ASN A 233 -27.09 24.81 -39.34
CA ASN A 233 -25.67 24.60 -39.03
C ASN A 233 -25.03 23.48 -39.90
N ILE A 234 -25.67 23.06 -41.00
CA ILE A 234 -25.22 21.92 -41.78
C ILE A 234 -23.80 22.08 -42.32
N ASN A 235 -23.40 23.25 -42.76
CA ASN A 235 -22.06 23.54 -43.27
C ASN A 235 -20.99 23.37 -42.18
N SER A 236 -21.32 23.73 -40.94
CA SER A 236 -20.44 23.51 -39.79
C SER A 236 -20.29 22.03 -39.47
N VAL A 237 -21.36 21.25 -39.58
CA VAL A 237 -21.34 19.79 -39.35
C VAL A 237 -20.50 19.08 -40.42
N ILE A 238 -20.67 19.44 -41.71
CA ILE A 238 -19.84 18.87 -42.79
C ILE A 238 -18.37 19.18 -42.58
N ARG A 239 -18.05 20.44 -42.27
CA ARG A 239 -16.65 20.81 -41.93
C ARG A 239 -16.13 20.05 -40.71
N ASN A 240 -16.88 19.96 -39.62
CA ASN A 240 -16.50 19.22 -38.43
C ASN A 240 -16.21 17.76 -38.79
N HIS A 241 -17.04 17.12 -39.60
CA HIS A 241 -16.83 15.76 -40.07
C HIS A 241 -15.48 15.57 -40.80
N GLU A 242 -15.16 16.50 -41.72
CA GLU A 242 -13.86 16.49 -42.41
C GLU A 242 -12.66 16.66 -41.44
N LEU A 243 -12.84 17.44 -40.37
CA LEU A 243 -11.76 17.74 -39.41
C LEU A 243 -11.56 16.66 -38.34
N THR A 244 -12.65 15.95 -37.99
CA THR A 244 -12.59 14.84 -37.04
C THR A 244 -12.20 13.49 -37.67
N HIS A 245 -12.33 13.40 -38.99
CA HIS A 245 -11.91 12.19 -39.70
C HIS A 245 -10.37 12.07 -39.75
N LEU A 246 -9.82 10.94 -39.31
CA LEU A 246 -8.38 10.70 -39.31
C LEU A 246 -7.92 10.24 -40.69
N VAL A 247 -6.82 10.83 -41.16
CA VAL A 247 -6.15 10.42 -42.40
C VAL A 247 -5.33 9.17 -42.10
N ASN A 248 -5.55 8.11 -42.91
CA ASN A 248 -4.94 6.79 -42.66
C ASN A 248 -4.03 6.30 -43.80
N ASP A 249 -3.60 7.25 -44.66
CA ASP A 249 -2.72 7.04 -45.81
C ASP A 249 -1.72 8.21 -45.95
N VAL A 250 -1.27 8.73 -44.81
CA VAL A 250 -0.23 9.77 -44.74
C VAL A 250 1.05 9.28 -45.41
N PRO A 251 1.75 10.13 -46.24
CA PRO A 251 3.01 9.75 -46.90
C PRO A 251 4.17 9.71 -45.89
N LEU A 252 4.07 8.79 -44.92
CA LEU A 252 5.05 8.56 -43.86
C LEU A 252 6.07 7.52 -44.31
N ASP A 253 7.33 7.83 -44.17
CA ASP A 253 8.42 6.88 -44.41
C ASP A 253 8.65 6.03 -43.15
N PHE A 254 8.16 4.80 -43.16
CA PHE A 254 8.32 3.81 -42.06
C PHE A 254 8.30 2.39 -42.59
N SER A 255 8.93 1.49 -41.85
CA SER A 255 8.82 0.06 -42.11
C SER A 255 8.45 -0.68 -40.82
N LEU A 256 7.53 -1.66 -40.91
CA LEU A 256 7.10 -2.43 -39.73
C LEU A 256 8.25 -3.18 -39.06
N PRO A 257 9.23 -3.77 -39.76
CA PRO A 257 10.41 -4.37 -39.14
C PRO A 257 11.21 -3.43 -38.25
N ASP A 258 11.28 -2.15 -38.59
CA ASP A 258 12.05 -1.14 -37.81
C ASP A 258 11.37 -0.83 -36.45
N LEU A 259 10.08 -1.14 -36.31
CA LEU A 259 9.34 -0.96 -35.07
C LEU A 259 9.57 -2.10 -34.06
N ALA A 260 10.34 -3.13 -34.42
CA ALA A 260 10.60 -4.26 -33.53
C ALA A 260 11.14 -3.78 -32.18
N TRP A 261 10.43 -4.17 -31.11
CA TRP A 261 10.85 -3.79 -29.76
C TRP A 261 12.20 -4.44 -29.41
N GLN A 262 13.08 -3.63 -28.86
CA GLN A 262 14.39 -4.03 -28.37
C GLN A 262 14.51 -3.74 -26.89
N GLU A 263 15.34 -4.49 -26.21
CA GLU A 263 15.66 -4.17 -24.82
C GLU A 263 16.27 -2.76 -24.71
N PHE A 264 15.89 -2.06 -23.67
CA PHE A 264 16.36 -0.70 -23.39
C PHE A 264 17.88 -0.64 -23.27
N ASP A 265 18.46 0.47 -23.67
CA ASP A 265 19.83 0.81 -23.26
C ASP A 265 19.83 1.22 -21.79
N THR A 266 20.03 0.22 -20.92
CA THR A 266 19.94 0.39 -19.46
C THR A 266 20.96 1.38 -18.93
N GLU A 267 22.17 1.46 -19.52
CA GLU A 267 23.21 2.40 -19.09
C GLU A 267 22.86 3.85 -19.50
N ALA A 268 22.35 4.04 -20.72
CA ALA A 268 21.86 5.35 -21.16
C ALA A 268 20.68 5.82 -20.29
N LEU A 269 19.70 4.92 -20.01
CA LEU A 269 18.56 5.24 -19.14
C LEU A 269 19.01 5.56 -17.71
N ARG A 270 19.99 4.83 -17.19
CA ARG A 270 20.56 5.09 -15.87
C ARG A 270 21.18 6.49 -15.80
N GLY A 271 21.91 6.87 -16.84
CA GLY A 271 22.48 8.22 -16.97
C GLY A 271 21.41 9.31 -16.98
N ILE A 272 20.34 9.12 -17.79
CA ILE A 272 19.21 10.05 -17.87
C ILE A 272 18.47 10.13 -16.52
N PHE A 273 18.13 9.01 -15.90
CA PHE A 273 17.39 8.98 -14.63
C PHE A 273 18.21 9.57 -13.48
N ALA A 274 19.54 9.36 -13.47
CA ALA A 274 20.43 9.99 -12.50
C ALA A 274 20.49 11.50 -12.68
N LYS A 275 20.66 11.98 -13.92
CA LYS A 275 20.69 13.40 -14.29
C LYS A 275 19.39 14.12 -13.93
N LEU A 276 18.24 13.44 -14.08
CA LEU A 276 16.90 13.97 -13.80
C LEU A 276 16.41 13.66 -12.37
N GLU A 277 17.25 13.05 -11.52
CA GLU A 277 16.97 12.71 -10.12
C GLU A 277 15.79 11.75 -9.94
N PHE A 278 15.55 10.86 -10.91
CA PHE A 278 14.45 9.88 -10.89
C PHE A 278 14.78 8.64 -10.06
N ARG A 279 14.94 8.80 -8.75
CA ARG A 279 15.35 7.72 -7.84
C ARG A 279 14.48 6.47 -7.94
N SER A 280 13.16 6.63 -8.05
CA SER A 280 12.22 5.52 -8.17
C SER A 280 12.29 4.78 -9.52
N LEU A 281 12.61 5.46 -10.61
CA LEU A 281 12.84 4.83 -11.92
C LEU A 281 14.23 4.21 -12.02
N LEU A 282 15.25 4.81 -11.39
CA LEU A 282 16.57 4.19 -11.22
C LEU A 282 16.50 2.86 -10.50
N ALA A 283 15.67 2.77 -9.46
CA ALA A 283 15.42 1.53 -8.72
C ALA A 283 14.69 0.44 -9.53
N LYS A 284 14.00 0.82 -10.61
CA LYS A 284 13.33 -0.11 -11.51
C LYS A 284 14.23 -0.62 -12.65
N LEU A 285 15.35 0.04 -12.90
CA LEU A 285 16.31 -0.44 -13.90
C LEU A 285 17.11 -1.60 -13.32
N PRO A 286 17.35 -2.67 -14.12
CA PRO A 286 18.28 -3.71 -13.72
C PRO A 286 19.62 -3.06 -13.34
N ALA A 287 20.19 -3.46 -12.23
CA ALA A 287 21.52 -3.02 -11.88
C ALA A 287 22.52 -3.57 -12.92
N LYS A 288 23.74 -3.04 -12.94
CA LYS A 288 24.82 -3.51 -13.83
C LYS A 288 24.92 -5.04 -13.70
N ASN A 289 24.54 -5.76 -14.76
CA ASN A 289 24.48 -7.22 -14.74
C ASN A 289 25.82 -7.81 -14.30
N GLU A 290 25.93 -8.21 -13.05
CA GLU A 290 26.82 -9.30 -12.73
C GLU A 290 26.12 -10.57 -13.26
N VAL A 291 26.55 -11.05 -14.41
CA VAL A 291 26.09 -12.31 -14.98
C VAL A 291 26.40 -13.38 -13.91
N THR A 292 25.35 -13.80 -13.19
CA THR A 292 25.46 -14.98 -12.35
C THR A 292 25.81 -16.15 -13.30
N PRO A 293 26.93 -16.85 -13.12
CA PRO A 293 27.25 -18.00 -13.95
C PRO A 293 26.04 -18.92 -13.98
N MET A 294 25.66 -19.41 -15.18
CA MET A 294 24.58 -20.39 -15.30
C MET A 294 24.96 -21.61 -14.47
N ALA A 295 24.27 -21.83 -13.34
CA ALA A 295 24.53 -22.97 -12.47
C ALA A 295 24.19 -24.28 -13.20
N ASP A 296 25.02 -25.28 -13.06
CA ASP A 296 24.69 -26.62 -13.53
C ASP A 296 23.44 -27.13 -12.80
N LEU A 297 22.35 -27.29 -13.54
CA LEU A 297 21.07 -27.73 -12.98
C LEU A 297 21.08 -29.25 -12.83
N ASN A 298 21.11 -29.74 -11.59
CA ASN A 298 20.99 -31.15 -11.29
C ASN A 298 19.59 -31.42 -10.67
N LEU A 299 18.72 -32.07 -11.43
CA LEU A 299 17.46 -32.59 -10.90
C LEU A 299 17.76 -33.86 -10.12
N VAL A 300 17.41 -33.87 -8.85
CA VAL A 300 17.72 -35.00 -7.93
C VAL A 300 16.52 -35.37 -7.08
N THR A 301 16.52 -36.57 -6.51
CA THR A 301 15.54 -36.98 -5.51
C THR A 301 15.92 -36.47 -4.11
N PRO A 302 14.96 -36.40 -3.16
CA PRO A 302 15.26 -36.06 -1.75
C PRO A 302 16.36 -36.96 -1.12
N GLU A 303 16.39 -38.25 -1.46
CA GLU A 303 17.37 -39.21 -0.96
C GLU A 303 18.77 -38.93 -1.54
N GLU A 304 18.88 -38.69 -2.84
CA GLU A 304 20.16 -38.35 -3.48
C GLU A 304 20.76 -37.09 -2.91
N LEU A 305 19.94 -36.03 -2.69
CA LEU A 305 20.37 -34.80 -2.05
C LEU A 305 20.80 -35.07 -0.59
N SER A 306 20.03 -35.83 0.18
CA SER A 306 20.35 -36.16 1.57
C SER A 306 21.67 -36.89 1.67
N ASN A 307 21.95 -37.85 0.75
CA ASN A 307 23.22 -38.57 0.68
C ASN A 307 24.41 -37.65 0.39
N ARG A 308 24.21 -36.63 -0.47
CA ARG A 308 25.25 -35.63 -0.74
C ARG A 308 25.52 -34.73 0.46
N LEU A 309 24.48 -34.37 1.20
CA LEU A 309 24.59 -33.50 2.37
C LEU A 309 25.00 -34.21 3.66
N ALA A 310 24.99 -35.59 3.69
CA ALA A 310 25.26 -36.37 4.88
C ALA A 310 26.61 -36.07 5.54
N ASN A 311 27.64 -35.69 4.76
CA ASN A 311 28.97 -35.31 5.25
C ASN A 311 29.34 -33.88 4.91
N PHE A 312 28.34 -33.05 4.53
CA PHE A 312 28.59 -31.67 4.18
C PHE A 312 28.71 -30.82 5.44
N SER A 313 29.77 -30.02 5.51
CA SER A 313 29.96 -29.02 6.54
C SER A 313 30.19 -27.68 5.85
N GLY A 314 29.28 -26.75 6.02
CA GLY A 314 29.39 -25.42 5.39
C GLY A 314 28.07 -24.73 5.28
N THR A 315 28.05 -23.69 4.43
CA THR A 315 26.85 -22.88 4.17
C THR A 315 26.26 -23.26 2.82
N ILE A 316 24.98 -23.54 2.80
CA ILE A 316 24.20 -23.72 1.59
C ILE A 316 23.23 -22.54 1.41
N SER A 317 22.81 -22.29 0.17
CA SER A 317 21.59 -21.52 -0.03
C SER A 317 20.40 -22.47 -0.25
N PHE A 318 19.27 -22.10 0.30
CA PHE A 318 18.07 -22.91 0.25
C PHE A 318 16.86 -22.05 -0.09
N LEU A 319 16.18 -22.37 -1.17
CA LEU A 319 14.91 -21.78 -1.58
C LEU A 319 13.86 -22.86 -1.80
N TYR A 320 12.61 -22.49 -1.62
CA TYR A 320 11.48 -23.39 -1.73
C TYR A 320 10.26 -22.67 -2.36
N GLU A 321 9.34 -23.46 -2.87
CA GLU A 321 8.02 -23.04 -3.33
C GLU A 321 6.93 -23.74 -2.53
N LEU A 322 5.92 -23.00 -2.13
CA LEU A 322 4.73 -23.52 -1.47
C LEU A 322 3.53 -23.51 -2.42
N LEU A 323 2.75 -24.59 -2.40
CA LEU A 323 1.44 -24.67 -3.03
C LEU A 323 0.41 -24.94 -1.93
N ASP A 324 -0.56 -24.06 -1.77
CA ASP A 324 -1.57 -24.14 -0.70
C ASP A 324 -0.94 -24.39 0.71
N GLU A 325 0.09 -23.59 1.04
CA GLU A 325 0.88 -23.71 2.28
C GLU A 325 1.74 -24.98 2.42
N ASN A 326 1.73 -25.87 1.45
CA ASN A 326 2.55 -27.09 1.45
C ASN A 326 3.78 -26.93 0.54
N LEU A 327 4.89 -27.49 0.97
CA LEU A 327 6.09 -27.55 0.13
C LEU A 327 5.80 -28.33 -1.16
N SER A 328 6.17 -27.76 -2.30
CA SER A 328 5.96 -28.38 -3.62
C SER A 328 7.28 -28.68 -4.33
N SER A 329 8.25 -27.79 -4.18
CA SER A 329 9.59 -27.93 -4.77
C SER A 329 10.60 -27.11 -4.00
N TYR A 330 11.88 -27.44 -4.13
CA TYR A 330 12.95 -26.64 -3.51
C TYR A 330 14.27 -26.77 -4.26
N ALA A 331 15.11 -25.75 -4.12
CA ALA A 331 16.46 -25.74 -4.65
C ALA A 331 17.50 -25.56 -3.54
N VAL A 332 18.56 -26.34 -3.59
CA VAL A 332 19.71 -26.24 -2.70
C VAL A 332 20.96 -25.97 -3.53
N ALA A 333 21.64 -24.87 -3.26
CA ALA A 333 22.93 -24.60 -3.87
C ALA A 333 24.06 -24.75 -2.85
N LEU A 334 25.08 -25.52 -3.22
CA LEU A 334 26.31 -25.66 -2.42
C LEU A 334 27.31 -24.56 -2.75
N SER A 335 27.18 -23.97 -3.93
CA SER A 335 27.92 -22.81 -4.42
C SER A 335 27.09 -22.08 -5.48
N PRO A 336 27.52 -20.88 -5.93
CA PRO A 336 26.86 -20.19 -7.04
C PRO A 336 26.78 -20.98 -8.36
N THR A 337 27.58 -22.03 -8.51
CA THR A 337 27.66 -22.86 -9.74
C THR A 337 27.17 -24.29 -9.55
N GLU A 338 26.96 -24.78 -8.31
CA GLU A 338 26.50 -26.15 -8.05
C GLU A 338 25.15 -26.10 -7.36
N VAL A 339 24.07 -26.41 -8.09
CA VAL A 339 22.68 -26.29 -7.64
C VAL A 339 21.92 -27.59 -7.89
N PHE A 340 21.12 -28.00 -6.92
CA PHE A 340 20.24 -29.16 -6.96
C PHE A 340 18.78 -28.69 -6.87
N LEU A 341 17.96 -29.16 -7.80
CA LEU A 341 16.51 -28.96 -7.79
C LEU A 341 15.81 -30.25 -7.37
N VAL A 342 14.86 -30.14 -6.47
CA VAL A 342 14.03 -31.27 -6.02
C VAL A 342 12.56 -30.90 -6.22
N MET A 343 11.86 -31.73 -7.00
CA MET A 343 10.43 -31.62 -7.27
C MET A 343 9.66 -32.59 -6.35
N SER A 344 9.61 -32.26 -5.06
CA SER A 344 8.97 -33.06 -4.01
C SER A 344 8.62 -32.19 -2.82
N ASP A 345 7.64 -32.67 -2.06
CA ASP A 345 7.29 -32.11 -0.75
C ASP A 345 8.11 -32.74 0.40
N GLU A 346 8.88 -33.81 0.12
CA GLU A 346 9.73 -34.44 1.11
C GLU A 346 11.09 -33.76 1.21
N THR A 347 11.58 -33.57 2.42
CA THR A 347 12.93 -33.05 2.70
C THR A 347 13.74 -34.09 3.50
N GLY A 348 15.05 -34.04 3.37
CA GLY A 348 15.93 -34.91 4.17
C GLY A 348 16.19 -34.34 5.57
N PRO A 349 16.88 -35.13 6.44
CA PRO A 349 17.24 -34.74 7.79
C PRO A 349 18.15 -33.50 7.85
N TRP A 350 18.82 -33.17 6.74
CA TRP A 350 19.69 -32.00 6.60
C TRP A 350 18.95 -30.66 6.86
N LEU A 351 17.62 -30.61 6.67
CA LEU A 351 16.84 -29.38 6.90
C LEU A 351 16.80 -29.05 8.40
N ALA A 352 16.63 -30.08 9.24
CA ALA A 352 16.62 -29.92 10.69
C ALA A 352 18.03 -29.90 11.33
N ASP A 353 19.09 -30.17 10.54
CA ASP A 353 20.46 -30.18 11.03
C ASP A 353 21.02 -28.77 11.14
N SER A 354 21.27 -28.32 12.37
CA SER A 354 21.85 -27.00 12.66
C SER A 354 23.35 -26.88 12.30
N SER A 355 24.06 -27.98 12.07
CA SER A 355 25.45 -27.95 11.63
C SER A 355 25.61 -27.51 10.18
N ILE A 356 24.58 -27.72 9.37
CA ILE A 356 24.49 -27.19 7.99
C ILE A 356 23.89 -25.79 8.05
N GLN A 357 24.73 -24.79 7.80
CA GLN A 357 24.28 -23.38 7.77
C GLN A 357 23.48 -23.08 6.49
N LYS A 358 22.41 -22.31 6.62
CA LYS A 358 21.50 -22.02 5.50
C LYS A 358 21.28 -20.53 5.33
N ILE A 359 21.51 -20.06 4.09
CA ILE A 359 21.03 -18.76 3.60
C ILE A 359 19.70 -19.02 2.91
N THR A 360 18.65 -18.28 3.28
CA THR A 360 17.31 -18.51 2.74
C THR A 360 16.57 -17.19 2.49
N HIS A 361 15.38 -17.30 1.96
CA HIS A 361 14.41 -16.22 1.84
C HIS A 361 13.10 -16.67 2.48
N ASP A 362 12.55 -15.84 3.40
CA ASP A 362 11.34 -16.17 4.16
C ASP A 362 11.42 -17.49 4.94
N PHE A 363 12.43 -17.58 5.83
CA PHE A 363 12.65 -18.73 6.72
C PHE A 363 11.38 -19.21 7.43
N LYS A 364 10.61 -18.28 7.97
CA LYS A 364 9.49 -18.54 8.88
C LYS A 364 8.35 -19.33 8.21
N SER A 365 8.03 -19.02 6.94
CA SER A 365 6.92 -19.67 6.24
C SER A 365 7.09 -21.18 6.09
N LEU A 366 8.30 -21.68 5.98
CA LEU A 366 8.55 -23.11 5.99
C LEU A 366 8.73 -23.66 7.41
N ALA A 367 9.41 -22.92 8.30
CA ALA A 367 9.67 -23.34 9.67
C ALA A 367 8.38 -23.58 10.49
N ARG A 368 7.28 -22.92 10.15
CA ARG A 368 5.99 -23.19 10.80
C ARG A 368 5.39 -24.57 10.51
N THR A 369 5.78 -25.23 9.43
CA THR A 369 5.25 -26.54 9.03
C THR A 369 6.26 -27.67 9.19
N ARG A 370 7.56 -27.36 9.27
CA ARG A 370 8.66 -28.33 9.30
C ARG A 370 9.75 -27.90 10.27
N ASP A 371 10.50 -28.85 10.77
CA ASP A 371 11.69 -28.57 11.54
C ASP A 371 12.80 -28.06 10.61
N PHE A 372 13.08 -26.78 10.71
CA PHE A 372 14.06 -26.06 9.91
C PHE A 372 15.05 -25.36 10.85
N ASN A 373 16.27 -25.85 10.91
CA ASN A 373 17.32 -25.33 11.78
C ASN A 373 18.55 -24.87 10.98
N GLY A 374 19.43 -24.10 11.62
CA GLY A 374 20.67 -23.64 11.01
C GLY A 374 20.51 -22.49 10.00
N ALA A 375 19.38 -21.79 9.97
CA ALA A 375 19.27 -20.56 9.21
C ALA A 375 20.17 -19.48 9.83
N ILE A 376 21.14 -18.98 9.05
CA ILE A 376 22.08 -17.94 9.49
C ILE A 376 21.81 -16.59 8.85
N PHE A 377 21.05 -16.57 7.75
CA PHE A 377 20.71 -15.36 7.02
C PHE A 377 19.40 -15.53 6.27
N ASP A 378 18.47 -14.58 6.47
CA ASP A 378 17.21 -14.48 5.74
C ASP A 378 17.21 -13.21 4.91
N THR A 379 17.15 -13.32 3.59
CA THR A 379 17.25 -12.20 2.67
C THR A 379 16.00 -11.31 2.66
N SER A 380 14.83 -11.82 3.07
CA SER A 380 13.60 -11.04 3.25
C SER A 380 13.75 -10.09 4.44
N LEU A 381 14.15 -10.61 5.61
CA LEU A 381 14.40 -9.81 6.81
C LEU A 381 15.56 -8.82 6.61
N ALA A 382 16.62 -9.25 5.94
CA ALA A 382 17.76 -8.40 5.64
C ALA A 382 17.38 -7.23 4.73
N SER A 383 16.64 -7.48 3.65
CA SER A 383 16.14 -6.45 2.74
C SER A 383 15.22 -5.45 3.45
N TYR A 384 14.33 -5.94 4.30
CA TYR A 384 13.46 -5.10 5.13
C TYR A 384 14.27 -4.19 6.07
N LEU A 385 15.29 -4.69 6.75
CA LEU A 385 16.11 -3.89 7.67
C LEU A 385 16.94 -2.82 6.93
N VAL A 386 17.34 -3.10 5.68
CA VAL A 386 18.00 -2.10 4.83
C VAL A 386 17.05 -0.96 4.47
N ASP A 387 15.77 -1.25 4.18
CA ASP A 387 14.79 -0.23 3.78
C ASP A 387 13.37 -0.57 4.26
N PRO A 388 13.05 -0.32 5.54
CA PRO A 388 11.74 -0.67 6.12
C PRO A 388 10.55 0.08 5.51
N GLY A 389 10.81 1.14 4.74
CA GLY A 389 9.79 1.94 4.04
C GLY A 389 9.36 1.36 2.70
N ASN A 390 10.13 0.42 2.18
CA ASN A 390 9.91 -0.18 0.88
C ASN A 390 9.24 -1.56 1.03
N ARG A 391 8.07 -1.72 0.41
CA ARG A 391 7.29 -2.96 0.48
C ARG A 391 7.71 -4.00 -0.58
N LEU A 392 9.00 -4.08 -0.90
CA LEU A 392 9.53 -5.15 -1.75
C LEU A 392 9.68 -6.41 -0.90
N ASN A 393 8.76 -7.35 -1.05
CA ASN A 393 8.75 -8.61 -0.30
C ASN A 393 9.08 -9.81 -1.17
N GLU A 394 8.92 -9.68 -2.50
CA GLU A 394 9.19 -10.75 -3.45
C GLU A 394 10.70 -10.88 -3.73
N LEU A 395 11.21 -12.10 -3.66
CA LEU A 395 12.64 -12.37 -3.89
C LEU A 395 13.12 -11.83 -5.25
N THR A 396 12.31 -11.98 -6.29
CA THR A 396 12.64 -11.52 -7.65
C THR A 396 12.88 -10.00 -7.68
N GLU A 397 12.03 -9.23 -7.02
CA GLU A 397 12.18 -7.78 -6.92
C GLU A 397 13.43 -7.38 -6.11
N ILE A 398 13.72 -8.13 -5.05
CA ILE A 398 14.92 -7.92 -4.23
C ILE A 398 16.17 -8.24 -5.05
N LEU A 399 16.22 -9.37 -5.75
CA LEU A 399 17.33 -9.75 -6.62
C LEU A 399 17.61 -8.66 -7.67
N GLU A 400 16.59 -8.24 -8.40
CA GLU A 400 16.70 -7.19 -9.41
C GLU A 400 17.20 -5.87 -8.83
N ARG A 401 16.68 -5.47 -7.68
CA ARG A 401 17.12 -4.25 -6.98
C ARG A 401 18.62 -4.27 -6.64
N TRP A 402 19.13 -5.46 -6.27
CA TRP A 402 20.52 -5.65 -5.88
C TRP A 402 21.45 -6.06 -7.04
N GLY A 403 20.91 -6.11 -8.26
CA GLY A 403 21.70 -6.31 -9.48
C GLY A 403 21.90 -7.74 -9.89
N PHE A 404 21.02 -8.62 -9.44
CA PHE A 404 20.99 -10.00 -9.88
C PHE A 404 19.86 -10.19 -10.89
N VAL A 405 20.03 -11.13 -11.81
CA VAL A 405 18.98 -11.52 -12.74
C VAL A 405 18.08 -12.53 -12.01
N ALA A 406 16.82 -12.19 -11.81
CA ALA A 406 15.84 -13.13 -11.30
C ALA A 406 15.51 -14.19 -12.38
N GLY A 407 15.36 -15.44 -11.96
CA GLY A 407 15.16 -16.56 -12.88
C GLY A 407 14.36 -17.71 -12.25
N SER A 408 14.72 -18.94 -12.63
CA SER A 408 14.14 -20.15 -12.04
C SER A 408 14.50 -20.26 -10.54
N LEU A 409 13.80 -21.15 -9.84
CA LEU A 409 14.08 -21.44 -8.42
C LEU A 409 15.55 -21.76 -8.19
N SER A 410 16.16 -22.56 -9.07
CA SER A 410 17.59 -22.89 -9.02
C SER A 410 18.51 -21.69 -9.25
N ALA A 411 18.21 -20.87 -10.26
CA ALA A 411 18.99 -19.66 -10.54
C ALA A 411 18.92 -18.66 -9.38
N ASN A 412 17.75 -18.51 -8.79
CA ASN A 412 17.54 -17.67 -7.62
C ASN A 412 18.28 -18.21 -6.37
N ALA A 413 18.30 -19.56 -6.18
CA ALA A 413 19.08 -20.19 -5.11
C ALA A 413 20.57 -19.92 -5.27
N ALA A 414 21.13 -20.01 -6.47
CA ALA A 414 22.53 -19.66 -6.75
C ALA A 414 22.83 -18.18 -6.42
N ALA A 415 21.91 -17.29 -6.78
CA ALA A 415 22.06 -15.85 -6.58
C ALA A 415 22.01 -15.43 -5.10
N LEU A 416 21.40 -16.23 -4.20
CA LEU A 416 21.29 -15.90 -2.79
C LEU A 416 22.66 -15.69 -2.11
N PHE A 417 23.72 -16.40 -2.51
CA PHE A 417 25.05 -16.18 -1.94
C PHE A 417 25.51 -14.73 -2.14
N GLY A 418 25.48 -14.27 -3.39
CA GLY A 418 25.89 -12.89 -3.71
C GLY A 418 24.94 -11.84 -3.13
N LEU A 419 23.64 -12.13 -3.12
CA LEU A 419 22.64 -11.25 -2.50
C LEU A 419 22.88 -11.11 -0.99
N ALA A 420 23.11 -12.24 -0.30
CA ALA A 420 23.39 -12.24 1.14
C ALA A 420 24.66 -11.45 1.49
N GLU A 421 25.72 -11.57 0.69
CA GLU A 421 26.96 -10.80 0.89
C GLU A 421 26.71 -9.29 0.74
N LYS A 422 25.98 -8.87 -0.30
CA LYS A 422 25.66 -7.45 -0.53
C LYS A 422 24.77 -6.90 0.59
N LEU A 423 23.73 -7.62 0.97
CA LEU A 423 22.83 -7.23 2.07
C LEU A 423 23.57 -7.18 3.42
N LYS A 424 24.44 -8.16 3.69
CA LYS A 424 25.26 -8.21 4.90
C LYS A 424 26.21 -7.01 4.99
N SER A 425 26.89 -6.68 3.89
CA SER A 425 27.77 -5.50 3.81
C SER A 425 27.01 -4.19 4.05
N GLU A 426 25.81 -4.06 3.49
CA GLU A 426 24.98 -2.88 3.69
C GLU A 426 24.46 -2.77 5.12
N LEU A 427 24.00 -3.89 5.71
CA LEU A 427 23.58 -3.93 7.11
C LEU A 427 24.71 -3.62 8.07
N ASP A 428 25.92 -4.07 7.79
CA ASP A 428 27.10 -3.76 8.59
C ASP A 428 27.43 -2.27 8.54
N THR A 429 27.45 -1.70 7.33
CA THR A 429 27.62 -0.25 7.12
C THR A 429 26.59 0.58 7.89
N ARG A 430 25.36 0.10 8.00
CA ARG A 430 24.27 0.75 8.73
C ARG A 430 24.24 0.42 10.23
N GLY A 431 25.10 -0.48 10.70
CA GLY A 431 25.10 -0.95 12.08
C GLY A 431 23.91 -1.85 12.45
N ALA A 432 23.19 -2.38 11.46
CA ALA A 432 21.95 -3.15 11.62
C ALA A 432 22.15 -4.69 11.51
N LEU A 433 23.38 -5.17 11.27
CA LEU A 433 23.65 -6.60 11.11
C LEU A 433 23.31 -7.39 12.38
N LYS A 434 23.65 -6.86 13.56
CA LYS A 434 23.30 -7.50 14.85
C LYS A 434 21.79 -7.58 15.04
N LEU A 435 21.04 -6.57 14.58
CA LEU A 435 19.59 -6.58 14.65
C LEU A 435 18.98 -7.75 13.84
N LEU A 436 19.57 -8.06 12.68
CA LEU A 436 19.19 -9.24 11.92
C LEU A 436 19.53 -10.54 12.66
N THR A 437 20.79 -10.70 13.06
CA THR A 437 21.32 -11.98 13.55
C THR A 437 20.97 -12.28 15.00
N GLU A 438 20.84 -11.26 15.86
CA GLU A 438 20.60 -11.43 17.29
C GLU A 438 19.13 -11.18 17.69
N LEU A 439 18.31 -10.59 16.79
CA LEU A 439 16.92 -10.28 17.10
C LEU A 439 15.95 -10.83 16.05
N GLU A 440 15.96 -10.34 14.80
CA GLU A 440 14.89 -10.64 13.83
C GLU A 440 14.87 -12.11 13.40
N LEU A 441 16.01 -12.71 13.11
CA LEU A 441 16.09 -14.11 12.71
C LEU A 441 15.73 -15.05 13.85
N PRO A 442 16.26 -14.91 15.09
CA PRO A 442 15.80 -15.72 16.22
C PRO A 442 14.32 -15.53 16.56
N VAL A 443 13.77 -14.31 16.42
CA VAL A 443 12.32 -14.07 16.62
C VAL A 443 11.50 -14.82 15.57
N SER A 444 11.99 -14.99 14.34
CA SER A 444 11.29 -15.78 13.32
C SER A 444 11.08 -17.23 13.76
N GLU A 445 12.03 -17.82 14.47
CA GLU A 445 11.92 -19.18 15.03
C GLU A 445 10.82 -19.26 16.08
N VAL A 446 10.80 -18.31 17.03
CA VAL A 446 9.74 -18.22 18.06
C VAL A 446 8.37 -17.99 17.42
N LEU A 447 8.28 -17.10 16.43
CA LEU A 447 7.03 -16.85 15.72
C LEU A 447 6.55 -18.08 14.95
N ALA A 448 7.45 -18.84 14.31
CA ALA A 448 7.09 -20.09 13.65
C ALA A 448 6.51 -21.12 14.64
N GLU A 449 7.08 -21.24 15.83
CA GLU A 449 6.53 -22.09 16.89
C GLU A 449 5.15 -21.63 17.37
N MET A 450 4.96 -20.32 17.56
CA MET A 450 3.66 -19.73 17.94
C MET A 450 2.60 -19.95 16.85
N GLU A 451 2.95 -19.73 15.57
CA GLU A 451 2.07 -19.98 14.43
C GLU A 451 1.69 -21.47 14.31
N ARG A 452 2.65 -22.37 14.54
CA ARG A 452 2.44 -23.83 14.58
C ARG A 452 1.52 -24.22 15.75
N ALA A 453 1.70 -23.61 16.91
CA ALA A 453 0.86 -23.87 18.08
C ALA A 453 -0.57 -23.39 17.88
N GLY A 454 -0.75 -22.22 17.33
CA GLY A 454 -2.05 -21.55 17.20
C GLY A 454 -2.76 -21.33 18.55
N VAL A 455 -3.88 -20.66 18.55
CA VAL A 455 -4.70 -20.42 19.76
C VAL A 455 -6.02 -21.18 19.66
N ALA A 456 -6.41 -21.87 20.74
CA ALA A 456 -7.64 -22.65 20.75
C ALA A 456 -8.88 -21.73 20.87
N ILE A 457 -9.95 -22.14 20.18
CA ILE A 457 -11.20 -21.37 20.07
C ILE A 457 -12.38 -22.19 20.54
N ASP A 458 -13.17 -21.59 21.46
CA ASP A 458 -14.52 -22.09 21.78
C ASP A 458 -15.53 -21.57 20.72
N LYS A 459 -15.76 -22.41 19.71
CA LYS A 459 -16.72 -22.09 18.61
C LYS A 459 -18.13 -21.83 19.11
N LYS A 460 -18.53 -22.41 20.25
CA LYS A 460 -19.90 -22.22 20.79
C LYS A 460 -20.05 -20.82 21.34
N VAL A 461 -19.03 -20.36 22.09
CA VAL A 461 -19.01 -19.00 22.64
C VAL A 461 -19.03 -17.97 21.51
N LEU A 462 -18.16 -18.11 20.51
CA LEU A 462 -18.12 -17.16 19.38
C LEU A 462 -19.42 -17.18 18.56
N LYS A 463 -20.04 -18.36 18.35
CA LYS A 463 -21.30 -18.46 17.63
C LYS A 463 -22.46 -17.79 18.40
N GLN A 464 -22.52 -17.99 19.71
CA GLN A 464 -23.50 -17.31 20.56
C GLN A 464 -23.31 -15.78 20.47
N GLN A 465 -22.09 -15.30 20.48
CA GLN A 465 -21.79 -13.87 20.35
C GLN A 465 -22.20 -13.32 18.99
N SER A 466 -21.98 -14.08 17.90
CA SER A 466 -22.46 -13.70 16.57
C SER A 466 -23.99 -13.56 16.55
N ASP A 467 -24.73 -14.52 17.16
CA ASP A 467 -26.17 -14.48 17.23
C ASP A 467 -26.67 -13.29 18.08
N GLU A 468 -26.00 -12.97 19.18
CA GLU A 468 -26.30 -11.79 20.02
C GLU A 468 -26.10 -10.49 19.25
N LEU A 469 -24.99 -10.36 18.51
CA LEU A 469 -24.68 -9.20 17.68
C LEU A 469 -25.70 -9.01 16.55
N LEU A 470 -26.15 -10.09 15.90
CA LEU A 470 -27.23 -10.05 14.91
C LEU A 470 -28.53 -9.58 15.53
N GLY A 471 -28.84 -10.00 16.76
CA GLY A 471 -29.97 -9.51 17.53
C GLY A 471 -29.91 -7.99 17.77
N GLU A 472 -28.78 -7.47 18.21
CA GLU A 472 -28.58 -6.03 18.41
C GLU A 472 -28.66 -5.24 17.09
N ILE A 473 -28.09 -5.75 15.99
CA ILE A 473 -28.22 -5.14 14.66
C ILE A 473 -29.71 -5.04 14.26
N SER A 474 -30.47 -6.12 14.41
CA SER A 474 -31.90 -6.16 14.08
C SER A 474 -32.70 -5.18 14.92
N LYS A 475 -32.51 -5.17 16.25
CA LYS A 475 -33.14 -4.28 17.20
C LYS A 475 -32.88 -2.80 16.85
N HIS A 476 -31.62 -2.42 16.64
CA HIS A 476 -31.26 -1.03 16.33
C HIS A 476 -31.69 -0.63 14.93
N THR A 477 -31.74 -1.56 13.96
CA THR A 477 -32.26 -1.30 12.61
C THR A 477 -33.75 -0.95 12.69
N LYS A 478 -34.55 -1.75 13.46
CA LYS A 478 -35.94 -1.45 13.66
C LYS A 478 -36.17 -0.08 14.35
N ALA A 479 -35.37 0.22 15.38
CA ALA A 479 -35.45 1.50 16.06
C ALA A 479 -35.02 2.69 15.14
N ALA A 480 -34.06 2.48 14.25
CA ALA A 480 -33.68 3.49 13.25
C ALA A 480 -34.84 3.75 12.26
N HIS A 481 -35.49 2.70 11.75
CA HIS A 481 -36.66 2.81 10.87
C HIS A 481 -37.83 3.52 11.57
N GLU A 482 -38.13 3.16 12.81
CA GLU A 482 -39.19 3.81 13.61
C GLU A 482 -38.87 5.30 13.81
N SER A 483 -37.63 5.69 14.04
CA SER A 483 -37.25 7.08 14.25
C SER A 483 -37.34 7.95 12.98
N VAL A 484 -37.39 7.33 11.79
CA VAL A 484 -37.50 7.99 10.47
C VAL A 484 -38.93 7.87 9.94
N GLY A 485 -39.66 6.83 10.33
CA GLY A 485 -41.05 6.55 9.92
C GLY A 485 -41.18 5.64 8.70
N HIS A 486 -40.06 5.16 8.14
CA HIS A 486 -40.08 4.18 7.04
C HIS A 486 -38.80 3.31 7.05
N GLU A 487 -38.84 2.22 6.29
CA GLU A 487 -37.68 1.34 6.10
C GLU A 487 -36.71 1.91 5.08
N PHE A 488 -35.41 1.75 5.32
CA PHE A 488 -34.32 2.08 4.43
C PHE A 488 -33.10 1.18 4.70
N ASN A 489 -32.20 1.05 3.72
CA ASN A 489 -30.99 0.25 3.91
C ASN A 489 -29.95 1.04 4.73
N VAL A 490 -29.84 0.69 6.03
CA VAL A 490 -28.90 1.31 6.99
C VAL A 490 -27.42 1.13 6.62
N ALA A 491 -27.10 0.16 5.76
CA ALA A 491 -25.74 -0.08 5.28
C ALA A 491 -25.41 0.71 3.97
N SER A 492 -26.41 1.33 3.33
CA SER A 492 -26.24 2.07 2.08
C SER A 492 -25.88 3.54 2.34
N PRO A 493 -24.62 3.99 2.08
CA PRO A 493 -24.25 5.40 2.24
C PRO A 493 -25.15 6.35 1.44
N LYS A 494 -25.63 5.90 0.28
CA LYS A 494 -26.48 6.70 -0.60
C LYS A 494 -27.87 6.91 -0.01
N GLN A 495 -28.49 5.86 0.55
CA GLN A 495 -29.79 6.00 1.22
C GLN A 495 -29.68 6.78 2.52
N LEU A 496 -28.58 6.57 3.28
CA LEU A 496 -28.30 7.35 4.48
C LEU A 496 -28.19 8.85 4.19
N GLN A 497 -27.56 9.24 3.09
CA GLN A 497 -27.49 10.65 2.70
C GLN A 497 -28.87 11.25 2.46
N VAL A 498 -29.76 10.55 1.77
CA VAL A 498 -31.14 10.99 1.53
C VAL A 498 -31.89 11.12 2.84
N VAL A 499 -31.87 10.11 3.67
CA VAL A 499 -32.55 10.12 4.98
C VAL A 499 -32.03 11.24 5.88
N LEU A 500 -30.71 11.34 6.06
CA LEU A 500 -30.13 12.30 7.01
C LEU A 500 -30.20 13.75 6.51
N PHE A 501 -29.93 14.01 5.24
CA PHE A 501 -29.74 15.37 4.72
C PHE A 501 -30.93 15.91 3.92
N ASP A 502 -31.69 15.03 3.26
CA ASP A 502 -32.82 15.46 2.43
C ASP A 502 -34.18 15.32 3.14
N GLU A 503 -34.38 14.27 3.96
CA GLU A 503 -35.62 14.04 4.70
C GLU A 503 -35.58 14.70 6.09
N LEU A 504 -34.61 14.31 6.92
CA LEU A 504 -34.46 14.82 8.31
C LEU A 504 -33.83 16.21 8.38
N LYS A 505 -33.29 16.75 7.26
CA LYS A 505 -32.66 18.08 7.17
C LYS A 505 -31.56 18.33 8.20
N LEU A 506 -30.84 17.28 8.58
CA LEU A 506 -29.72 17.39 9.53
C LEU A 506 -28.56 18.22 8.93
N PRO A 507 -27.67 18.80 9.74
CA PRO A 507 -26.52 19.54 9.30
C PRO A 507 -25.64 18.70 8.33
N LYS A 508 -25.18 19.33 7.26
CA LYS A 508 -24.38 18.64 6.24
C LYS A 508 -22.97 18.38 6.72
N THR A 509 -22.50 17.16 6.56
CA THR A 509 -21.14 16.74 6.87
C THR A 509 -20.16 17.16 5.75
N LYS A 510 -18.90 16.75 5.85
CA LYS A 510 -17.88 17.02 4.82
C LYS A 510 -18.33 16.48 3.46
N ARG A 511 -18.25 17.32 2.44
CA ARG A 511 -18.56 16.96 1.05
C ARG A 511 -17.43 16.13 0.44
N ILE A 512 -17.78 14.99 -0.17
CA ILE A 512 -16.90 14.12 -0.94
C ILE A 512 -17.43 14.01 -2.38
N LYS A 513 -16.71 13.29 -3.27
CA LYS A 513 -17.12 13.15 -4.68
C LYS A 513 -18.50 12.54 -4.88
N THR A 514 -18.94 11.67 -3.95
CA THR A 514 -20.24 10.94 -4.00
C THR A 514 -21.32 11.57 -3.14
N GLY A 515 -21.14 12.80 -2.64
CA GLY A 515 -22.10 13.48 -1.79
C GLY A 515 -21.51 13.91 -0.44
N TYR A 516 -22.27 13.79 0.65
CA TYR A 516 -21.81 14.07 2.01
C TYR A 516 -21.38 12.78 2.70
N THR A 517 -20.26 12.82 3.43
CA THR A 517 -19.79 11.61 4.13
C THR A 517 -20.76 11.20 5.25
N THR A 518 -20.94 9.90 5.38
CA THR A 518 -21.70 9.28 6.48
C THR A 518 -20.83 8.29 7.24
N ASP A 519 -19.51 8.51 7.31
CA ASP A 519 -18.59 7.69 8.12
C ASP A 519 -18.90 7.78 9.63
N ALA A 520 -18.24 6.96 10.44
CA ALA A 520 -18.53 6.89 11.87
C ALA A 520 -18.27 8.23 12.57
N ASP A 521 -17.17 8.92 12.21
CA ASP A 521 -16.81 10.20 12.81
C ASP A 521 -17.82 11.29 12.45
N SER A 522 -18.29 11.31 11.21
CA SER A 522 -19.34 12.23 10.76
C SER A 522 -20.68 11.97 11.43
N LEU A 523 -21.06 10.70 11.62
CA LEU A 523 -22.28 10.36 12.37
C LEU A 523 -22.15 10.68 13.86
N GLN A 524 -20.97 10.48 14.45
CA GLN A 524 -20.71 10.85 15.84
C GLN A 524 -20.80 12.36 16.04
N TRP A 525 -20.21 13.14 15.12
CA TRP A 525 -20.35 14.59 15.13
C TRP A 525 -21.80 15.03 14.99
N LEU A 526 -22.56 14.48 14.04
CA LEU A 526 -23.99 14.77 13.87
C LEU A 526 -24.77 14.44 15.13
N PHE A 527 -24.45 13.34 15.78
CA PHE A 527 -25.11 12.93 17.03
C PHE A 527 -24.78 13.91 18.18
N SER A 528 -23.53 14.38 18.28
CA SER A 528 -23.17 15.39 19.28
C SER A 528 -23.95 16.69 19.11
N GLU A 529 -24.15 17.14 17.86
CA GLU A 529 -24.85 18.38 17.51
C GLU A 529 -26.37 18.28 17.65
N THR A 530 -26.96 17.14 17.24
CA THR A 530 -28.40 17.08 17.05
C THR A 530 -29.13 16.17 18.03
N LYS A 531 -28.44 15.21 18.64
CA LYS A 531 -28.98 14.16 19.52
C LYS A 531 -30.13 13.37 18.90
N HIS A 532 -30.21 13.32 17.55
CA HIS A 532 -31.30 12.63 16.86
C HIS A 532 -31.19 11.11 17.05
N PRO A 533 -32.29 10.39 17.44
CA PRO A 533 -32.25 8.96 17.77
C PRO A 533 -31.74 8.06 16.65
N VAL A 534 -32.02 8.41 15.38
CA VAL A 534 -31.53 7.62 14.23
C VAL A 534 -29.99 7.50 14.23
N LEU A 535 -29.26 8.57 14.63
CA LEU A 535 -27.80 8.59 14.61
C LEU A 535 -27.21 7.66 15.67
N GLU A 536 -27.80 7.65 16.88
CA GLU A 536 -27.40 6.72 17.93
C GLU A 536 -27.59 5.26 17.48
N ASN A 537 -28.73 4.95 16.87
CA ASN A 537 -29.00 3.61 16.36
C ASN A 537 -28.05 3.24 15.22
N LEU A 538 -27.77 4.15 14.28
CA LEU A 538 -26.81 3.91 13.19
C LEU A 538 -25.38 3.65 13.71
N LEU A 539 -24.93 4.35 14.73
CA LEU A 539 -23.64 4.12 15.38
C LEU A 539 -23.57 2.74 16.02
N LYS A 540 -24.62 2.34 16.77
CA LYS A 540 -24.72 1.00 17.39
C LYS A 540 -24.79 -0.12 16.34
N ILE A 541 -25.54 0.07 15.25
CA ILE A 541 -25.57 -0.89 14.12
C ILE A 541 -24.18 -1.07 13.53
N ARG A 542 -23.45 0.00 13.29
CA ARG A 542 -22.09 -0.09 12.70
C ARG A 542 -21.11 -0.78 13.62
N GLU A 543 -21.14 -0.47 14.92
CA GLU A 543 -20.29 -1.15 15.89
C GLU A 543 -20.62 -2.65 15.93
N ALA A 544 -21.88 -3.01 16.09
CA ALA A 544 -22.29 -4.41 16.14
C ALA A 544 -21.99 -5.15 14.83
N SER A 545 -22.21 -4.53 13.67
CA SER A 545 -21.91 -5.13 12.36
C SER A 545 -20.40 -5.35 12.15
N LYS A 546 -19.57 -4.41 12.61
CA LYS A 546 -18.12 -4.57 12.57
C LYS A 546 -17.67 -5.74 13.44
N LEU A 547 -18.19 -5.84 14.66
CA LEU A 547 -17.85 -6.92 15.58
C LEU A 547 -18.34 -8.28 15.07
N GLN A 548 -19.56 -8.34 14.51
CA GLN A 548 -20.12 -9.54 13.91
C GLN A 548 -19.24 -10.04 12.74
N SER A 549 -18.78 -9.13 11.87
CA SER A 549 -17.87 -9.49 10.79
C SER A 549 -16.52 -10.02 11.32
N VAL A 550 -16.01 -9.49 12.42
CA VAL A 550 -14.81 -10.02 13.09
C VAL A 550 -15.04 -11.43 13.60
N VAL A 551 -16.15 -11.68 14.29
CA VAL A 551 -16.48 -13.01 14.84
C VAL A 551 -16.65 -14.04 13.73
N GLU A 552 -17.37 -13.72 12.65
CA GLU A 552 -17.52 -14.62 11.49
C GLU A 552 -16.17 -14.90 10.80
N GLY A 553 -15.35 -13.86 10.66
CA GLY A 553 -13.98 -14.02 10.14
C GLY A 553 -13.17 -15.00 11.00
N LEU A 554 -13.21 -14.87 12.32
CA LEU A 554 -12.55 -15.78 13.25
C LEU A 554 -13.09 -17.21 13.12
N LEU A 555 -14.39 -17.39 13.11
CA LEU A 555 -15.03 -18.71 12.99
C LEU A 555 -14.63 -19.43 11.69
N SER A 556 -14.51 -18.68 10.58
CA SER A 556 -14.14 -19.23 9.27
C SER A 556 -12.69 -19.70 9.18
N THR A 557 -11.80 -19.18 10.06
CA THR A 557 -10.36 -19.50 10.05
C THR A 557 -9.98 -20.61 11.04
N VAL A 558 -10.92 -21.10 11.87
CA VAL A 558 -10.64 -22.19 12.82
C VAL A 558 -10.38 -23.48 12.06
N LYS A 559 -9.16 -24.03 12.17
CA LYS A 559 -8.73 -25.27 11.51
C LYS A 559 -9.38 -26.51 12.16
N SER A 560 -9.07 -27.70 11.64
CA SER A 560 -9.63 -28.98 12.10
C SER A 560 -9.22 -29.37 13.53
N ASP A 561 -8.11 -28.86 14.03
CA ASP A 561 -7.62 -29.04 15.39
C ASP A 561 -8.32 -28.14 16.42
N GLY A 562 -9.26 -27.29 15.97
CA GLY A 562 -9.99 -26.34 16.82
C GLY A 562 -9.22 -25.07 17.17
N ARG A 563 -8.12 -24.77 16.44
CA ARG A 563 -7.27 -23.62 16.70
C ARG A 563 -7.25 -22.65 15.52
N ILE A 564 -6.90 -21.40 15.79
CA ILE A 564 -6.58 -20.39 14.79
C ILE A 564 -5.07 -20.26 14.73
N HIS A 565 -4.52 -20.37 13.52
CA HIS A 565 -3.10 -20.22 13.23
C HIS A 565 -2.90 -18.92 12.44
N THR A 566 -2.74 -17.80 13.14
CA THR A 566 -2.45 -16.51 12.51
C THR A 566 -1.03 -16.49 11.95
N HIS A 567 -0.77 -15.62 10.98
CA HIS A 567 0.57 -15.39 10.44
C HIS A 567 1.11 -14.05 10.94
N PHE A 568 2.21 -14.06 11.64
CA PHE A 568 2.90 -12.85 12.09
C PHE A 568 3.79 -12.30 10.98
N GLN A 569 3.68 -11.00 10.71
CA GLN A 569 4.45 -10.30 9.70
C GLN A 569 5.52 -9.42 10.36
N GLN A 570 6.80 -9.68 10.05
CA GLN A 570 7.94 -8.92 10.56
C GLN A 570 8.35 -7.75 9.66
N THR A 571 7.97 -7.78 8.37
CA THR A 571 8.47 -6.89 7.32
C THR A 571 7.48 -5.81 6.87
N VAL A 572 6.30 -5.70 7.52
CA VAL A 572 5.23 -4.78 7.09
C VAL A 572 5.33 -3.42 7.76
N ALA A 573 5.54 -3.38 9.08
CA ALA A 573 5.56 -2.13 9.82
C ALA A 573 6.95 -1.50 9.80
N ALA A 574 7.08 -0.27 9.29
CA ALA A 574 8.37 0.43 9.23
C ALA A 574 9.00 0.74 10.62
N THR A 575 8.27 0.53 11.71
CA THR A 575 8.75 0.67 13.09
C THR A 575 9.29 -0.61 13.70
N GLY A 576 9.22 -1.75 13.01
CA GLY A 576 9.61 -3.05 13.56
C GLY A 576 8.51 -3.77 14.36
N ARG A 577 7.32 -3.15 14.52
CA ARG A 577 6.18 -3.84 15.14
C ARG A 577 5.76 -5.04 14.31
N LEU A 578 5.36 -6.11 14.99
CA LEU A 578 4.69 -7.23 14.32
C LEU A 578 3.28 -6.82 13.92
N SER A 579 2.80 -7.38 12.82
CA SER A 579 1.38 -7.41 12.49
C SER A 579 0.94 -8.85 12.28
N SER A 580 -0.35 -9.12 12.31
CA SER A 580 -0.88 -10.46 12.06
C SER A 580 -1.89 -10.46 10.91
N THR A 581 -1.91 -11.55 10.16
CA THR A 581 -2.82 -11.76 9.02
C THR A 581 -3.40 -13.18 9.09
N ASP A 582 -4.51 -13.40 8.44
CA ASP A 582 -5.14 -14.69 8.19
C ASP A 582 -5.45 -15.53 9.45
N PRO A 583 -6.15 -14.97 10.47
CA PRO A 583 -6.78 -13.65 10.56
C PRO A 583 -5.92 -12.62 11.30
N ASN A 584 -6.25 -11.33 11.17
CA ASN A 584 -5.61 -10.29 11.97
C ASN A 584 -6.15 -10.28 13.40
N LEU A 585 -5.44 -10.91 14.34
CA LEU A 585 -5.81 -10.99 15.75
C LEU A 585 -5.51 -9.70 16.53
N GLN A 586 -4.66 -8.82 16.00
CA GLN A 586 -4.33 -7.53 16.64
C GLN A 586 -5.45 -6.50 16.54
N ASN A 587 -6.44 -6.74 15.66
CA ASN A 587 -7.60 -5.85 15.48
C ASN A 587 -8.83 -6.24 16.32
N ILE A 588 -8.72 -7.22 17.21
CA ILE A 588 -9.81 -7.59 18.13
C ILE A 588 -10.07 -6.41 19.09
N PRO A 589 -11.26 -5.81 19.09
CA PRO A 589 -11.51 -4.60 19.86
C PRO A 589 -11.47 -4.84 21.37
N ILE A 590 -10.85 -3.90 22.10
CA ILE A 590 -10.73 -3.93 23.57
C ILE A 590 -11.45 -2.77 24.27
N ARG A 591 -11.92 -1.77 23.50
CA ARG A 591 -12.49 -0.55 24.09
C ARG A 591 -13.96 -0.70 24.50
N SER A 592 -14.74 -1.50 23.75
CA SER A 592 -16.15 -1.73 24.07
C SER A 592 -16.34 -3.05 24.82
N GLU A 593 -17.37 -3.13 25.64
CA GLU A 593 -17.71 -4.35 26.37
C GLU A 593 -18.02 -5.51 25.42
N LEU A 594 -18.76 -5.23 24.32
CA LEU A 594 -19.05 -6.22 23.28
C LEU A 594 -17.77 -6.71 22.59
N GLY A 595 -16.81 -5.83 22.33
CA GLY A 595 -15.51 -6.19 21.75
C GLY A 595 -14.68 -7.07 22.66
N ARG A 596 -14.66 -6.77 23.98
CA ARG A 596 -13.95 -7.59 24.98
C ARG A 596 -14.53 -9.00 25.09
N LYS A 597 -15.85 -9.17 25.00
CA LYS A 597 -16.50 -10.48 25.01
C LYS A 597 -15.98 -11.43 23.92
N ILE A 598 -15.52 -10.92 22.77
CA ILE A 598 -14.91 -11.76 21.72
C ILE A 598 -13.70 -12.55 22.26
N ARG A 599 -12.96 -11.98 23.21
CA ARG A 599 -11.84 -12.64 23.87
C ARG A 599 -12.23 -13.83 24.75
N ASP A 600 -13.51 -13.95 25.14
CA ASP A 600 -14.02 -15.15 25.84
C ASP A 600 -13.99 -16.41 24.98
N GLY A 601 -14.00 -16.23 23.65
CA GLY A 601 -13.87 -17.34 22.70
C GLY A 601 -12.45 -17.90 22.58
N PHE A 602 -11.42 -17.20 23.11
CA PHE A 602 -10.03 -17.63 23.07
C PHE A 602 -9.69 -18.35 24.37
N VAL A 603 -9.47 -19.64 24.30
CA VAL A 603 -9.33 -20.53 25.45
C VAL A 603 -8.07 -21.39 25.38
N ALA A 604 -7.74 -22.10 26.44
CA ALA A 604 -6.65 -23.06 26.42
C ALA A 604 -7.01 -24.30 25.59
N GLY A 605 -6.04 -24.85 24.89
CA GLY A 605 -6.23 -26.09 24.13
C GLY A 605 -6.21 -27.33 25.01
N LYS A 606 -6.53 -28.48 24.41
CA LYS A 606 -6.55 -29.77 25.12
C LYS A 606 -5.21 -30.06 25.78
N GLY A 607 -5.21 -30.31 27.08
CA GLY A 607 -4.02 -30.63 27.88
C GLY A 607 -3.37 -29.39 28.49
N TYR A 608 -4.02 -28.25 28.46
CA TYR A 608 -3.71 -27.04 29.20
C TYR A 608 -4.93 -26.63 30.04
N ASP A 609 -4.68 -25.86 31.09
CA ASP A 609 -5.69 -25.58 32.11
C ASP A 609 -6.25 -24.14 32.00
N GLY A 610 -5.53 -23.22 31.37
CA GLY A 610 -5.99 -21.85 31.19
C GLY A 610 -5.08 -21.00 30.31
N ILE A 611 -5.49 -19.74 30.17
CA ILE A 611 -4.80 -18.67 29.46
C ILE A 611 -4.07 -17.81 30.49
N PHE A 612 -2.81 -17.47 30.19
CA PHE A 612 -2.00 -16.54 30.97
C PHE A 612 -1.59 -15.39 30.07
N THR A 613 -1.68 -14.16 30.57
CA THR A 613 -1.29 -12.94 29.89
C THR A 613 -0.21 -12.19 30.62
N ALA A 614 0.68 -11.53 29.87
CA ALA A 614 1.70 -10.65 30.41
C ALA A 614 1.83 -9.40 29.53
N ASP A 615 1.61 -8.22 30.10
CA ASP A 615 1.58 -6.94 29.40
C ASP A 615 2.55 -5.94 30.02
N TYR A 616 3.24 -5.17 29.17
CA TYR A 616 4.08 -4.07 29.63
C TYR A 616 3.24 -2.85 30.04
N SER A 617 3.38 -2.45 31.27
CA SER A 617 2.74 -1.23 31.75
C SER A 617 3.43 0.02 31.18
N GLN A 618 2.74 0.71 30.26
CA GLN A 618 3.14 2.04 29.74
C GLN A 618 4.55 2.05 29.12
N ILE A 619 4.92 1.03 28.36
CA ILE A 619 6.29 0.86 27.84
C ILE A 619 6.78 2.09 27.06
N GLU A 620 5.91 2.69 26.19
CA GLU A 620 6.30 3.83 25.38
C GLU A 620 6.62 5.07 26.22
N MET A 621 5.91 5.28 27.33
CA MET A 621 6.18 6.37 28.27
C MET A 621 7.48 6.15 29.06
N ARG A 622 7.80 4.89 29.40
CA ARG A 622 9.07 4.53 30.04
C ARG A 622 10.26 4.73 29.09
N ILE A 623 10.08 4.39 27.83
CA ILE A 623 11.08 4.65 26.78
C ILE A 623 11.26 6.14 26.57
N LEU A 624 10.18 6.93 26.50
CA LEU A 624 10.25 8.39 26.39
C LEU A 624 10.99 9.01 27.57
N ALA A 625 10.71 8.56 28.79
CA ALA A 625 11.42 9.01 29.99
C ALA A 625 12.93 8.70 29.94
N HIS A 626 13.29 7.51 29.46
CA HIS A 626 14.68 7.10 29.24
C HIS A 626 15.40 7.98 28.22
N LEU A 627 14.77 8.20 27.05
CA LEU A 627 15.33 8.95 25.93
C LEU A 627 15.43 10.45 26.24
N ALA A 628 14.38 11.03 26.81
CA ALA A 628 14.33 12.44 27.18
C ALA A 628 15.21 12.79 28.39
N LYS A 629 15.57 11.80 29.22
CA LYS A 629 16.35 11.98 30.46
C LYS A 629 15.75 13.02 31.38
N ASP A 630 14.44 13.22 31.35
CA ASP A 630 13.72 14.19 32.15
C ASP A 630 13.64 13.71 33.60
N SER A 631 14.31 14.45 34.53
CA SER A 631 14.45 14.02 35.92
C SER A 631 13.11 13.86 36.63
N LYS A 632 12.14 14.77 36.35
CA LYS A 632 10.84 14.75 37.03
C LYS A 632 9.97 13.58 36.53
N LEU A 633 10.06 13.27 35.24
CA LEU A 633 9.36 12.10 34.69
C LEU A 633 9.99 10.78 35.22
N LEU A 634 11.33 10.73 35.35
CA LEU A 634 12.03 9.61 35.96
C LEU A 634 11.65 9.43 37.43
N GLU A 635 11.57 10.52 38.21
CA GLU A 635 11.10 10.53 39.60
C GLU A 635 9.64 10.09 39.73
N ALA A 636 8.76 10.54 38.81
CA ALA A 636 7.36 10.14 38.81
C ALA A 636 7.19 8.61 38.56
N PHE A 637 8.04 8.01 37.74
CA PHE A 637 8.06 6.56 37.62
C PHE A 637 8.66 5.84 38.82
N ALA A 638 9.65 6.44 39.49
CA ALA A 638 10.29 5.87 40.64
C ALA A 638 9.39 5.88 41.89
N SER A 639 8.39 6.79 41.96
CA SER A 639 7.46 6.85 43.09
C SER A 639 6.57 5.64 43.28
N GLY A 640 6.36 4.84 42.17
CA GLY A 640 5.45 3.70 42.15
C GLY A 640 3.95 4.06 42.18
N GLU A 641 3.61 5.35 42.11
CA GLU A 641 2.23 5.84 42.03
C GLU A 641 1.70 5.83 40.61
N ASP A 642 0.38 6.06 40.44
CA ASP A 642 -0.19 6.17 39.08
C ASP A 642 0.45 7.34 38.32
N LEU A 643 1.21 7.03 37.28
CA LEU A 643 1.96 8.02 36.51
C LEU A 643 1.10 9.20 36.05
N HIS A 644 -0.12 8.91 35.52
CA HIS A 644 -0.95 10.00 35.00
C HIS A 644 -1.50 10.90 36.10
N SER A 645 -1.78 10.36 37.27
CA SER A 645 -2.16 11.17 38.44
C SER A 645 -0.99 11.97 38.98
N THR A 646 0.19 11.37 39.07
CA THR A 646 1.42 12.08 39.53
C THR A 646 1.79 13.19 38.53
N VAL A 647 1.77 12.93 37.24
CA VAL A 647 2.04 13.94 36.19
C VAL A 647 0.96 15.03 36.22
N ALA A 648 -0.33 14.68 36.40
CA ALA A 648 -1.41 15.66 36.52
C ALA A 648 -1.23 16.58 37.73
N SER A 649 -0.93 16.01 38.88
CA SER A 649 -0.58 16.78 40.09
C SER A 649 0.53 17.83 39.84
N LEU A 650 1.59 17.40 39.15
CA LEU A 650 2.72 18.26 38.79
C LEU A 650 2.35 19.34 37.74
N VAL A 651 1.54 19.04 36.74
CA VAL A 651 1.17 19.97 35.66
C VAL A 651 0.13 21.00 36.13
N PHE A 652 -0.87 20.53 36.88
CA PHE A 652 -1.94 21.41 37.39
C PHE A 652 -1.56 22.10 38.73
N GLY A 653 -0.49 21.66 39.40
CA GLY A 653 -0.03 22.24 40.65
C GLY A 653 -0.95 21.93 41.82
N VAL A 654 -1.61 20.79 41.82
CA VAL A 654 -2.51 20.29 42.85
C VAL A 654 -1.87 19.09 43.58
N LYS A 655 -2.40 18.71 44.75
CA LYS A 655 -1.92 17.51 45.43
C LYS A 655 -2.41 16.24 44.70
N PRO A 656 -1.72 15.10 44.83
CA PRO A 656 -2.14 13.86 44.14
C PRO A 656 -3.58 13.43 44.43
N ASN A 657 -4.06 13.61 45.66
CA ASN A 657 -5.43 13.33 46.07
C ASN A 657 -6.49 14.34 45.61
N GLU A 658 -6.07 15.44 45.02
CA GLU A 658 -6.92 16.48 44.45
C GLU A 658 -7.01 16.35 42.91
N VAL A 659 -6.32 15.41 42.32
CA VAL A 659 -6.39 15.12 40.89
C VAL A 659 -7.74 14.47 40.56
N ASP A 660 -8.56 15.20 39.83
CA ASP A 660 -9.85 14.68 39.36
C ASP A 660 -9.70 13.77 38.08
N PRO A 661 -10.75 13.00 37.75
CA PRO A 661 -10.71 12.14 36.58
C PRO A 661 -10.45 12.88 35.26
N GLU A 662 -10.90 14.12 35.14
CA GLU A 662 -10.72 14.91 33.92
C GLU A 662 -9.27 15.38 33.78
N MET A 663 -8.64 15.87 34.83
CA MET A 663 -7.20 16.19 34.85
C MET A 663 -6.36 14.97 34.44
N ARG A 664 -6.69 13.80 34.99
CA ARG A 664 -6.01 12.53 34.65
C ARG A 664 -6.22 12.18 33.18
N ARG A 665 -7.45 12.32 32.66
CA ARG A 665 -7.79 12.09 31.25
C ARG A 665 -7.00 13.00 30.31
N GLN A 666 -6.94 14.30 30.64
CA GLN A 666 -6.21 15.30 29.86
C GLN A 666 -4.71 14.97 29.80
N ILE A 667 -4.11 14.62 30.93
CA ILE A 667 -2.70 14.23 30.97
C ILE A 667 -2.43 12.94 30.23
N LYS A 668 -3.30 11.95 30.37
CA LYS A 668 -3.18 10.71 29.59
C LYS A 668 -3.19 10.98 28.08
N ALA A 669 -4.17 11.74 27.61
CA ALA A 669 -4.27 12.12 26.19
C ALA A 669 -3.04 12.90 25.71
N MET A 670 -2.54 13.83 26.53
CA MET A 670 -1.38 14.65 26.20
C MET A 670 -0.09 13.83 26.17
N SER A 671 0.17 13.02 27.18
CA SER A 671 1.40 12.23 27.28
C SER A 671 1.57 11.29 26.07
N TYR A 672 0.51 10.58 25.71
CA TYR A 672 0.51 9.76 24.48
C TYR A 672 0.54 10.64 23.22
N GLY A 673 -0.26 11.70 23.17
CA GLY A 673 -0.29 12.61 22.03
C GLY A 673 1.09 13.20 21.69
N LEU A 674 1.86 13.60 22.68
CA LEU A 674 3.20 14.15 22.49
C LEU A 674 4.19 13.09 21.96
N ALA A 675 4.12 11.86 22.47
CA ALA A 675 4.93 10.75 21.97
C ALA A 675 4.65 10.46 20.49
N TYR A 676 3.43 10.75 20.02
CA TYR A 676 3.01 10.61 18.63
C TYR A 676 3.11 11.89 17.79
N GLY A 677 3.68 12.96 18.33
CA GLY A 677 3.80 14.22 17.61
C GLY A 677 2.48 14.93 17.35
N LEU A 678 1.50 14.80 18.27
CA LEU A 678 0.20 15.43 18.17
C LEU A 678 0.34 16.95 18.28
N SER A 679 -0.29 17.70 17.36
CA SER A 679 -0.36 19.15 17.41
C SER A 679 -1.41 19.63 18.43
N ALA A 680 -1.35 20.91 18.82
CA ALA A 680 -2.37 21.52 19.67
C ALA A 680 -3.78 21.39 19.07
N PHE A 681 -3.92 21.45 17.75
CA PHE A 681 -5.17 21.18 17.06
C PHE A 681 -5.62 19.71 17.22
N GLY A 682 -4.73 18.74 17.03
CA GLY A 682 -5.08 17.32 17.25
C GLY A 682 -5.46 17.04 18.71
N LEU A 683 -4.76 17.63 19.66
CA LEU A 683 -5.07 17.52 21.10
C LEU A 683 -6.43 18.16 21.43
N SER A 684 -6.74 19.32 20.84
CA SER A 684 -8.03 20.00 21.05
C SER A 684 -9.20 19.12 20.60
N GLN A 685 -9.09 18.45 19.46
CA GLN A 685 -10.10 17.52 18.98
C GLN A 685 -10.27 16.29 19.89
N GLN A 686 -9.17 15.77 20.43
CA GLN A 686 -9.19 14.59 21.31
C GLN A 686 -9.78 14.89 22.68
N LEU A 687 -9.60 16.08 23.17
CA LEU A 687 -10.06 16.52 24.50
C LEU A 687 -11.39 17.28 24.48
N ASP A 688 -11.90 17.61 23.29
CA ASP A 688 -13.08 18.46 23.09
C ASP A 688 -12.94 19.85 23.77
N ILE A 689 -11.76 20.47 23.56
CA ILE A 689 -11.40 21.81 24.03
C ILE A 689 -10.97 22.68 22.85
N THR A 690 -10.83 23.98 23.07
CA THR A 690 -10.33 24.88 22.03
C THR A 690 -8.84 24.67 21.73
N PRO A 691 -8.36 24.96 20.50
CA PRO A 691 -6.93 24.91 20.18
C PRO A 691 -6.05 25.78 21.10
N SER A 692 -6.59 26.90 21.60
CA SER A 692 -5.90 27.79 22.53
C SER A 692 -5.72 27.13 23.89
N GLU A 693 -6.75 26.48 24.44
CA GLU A 693 -6.67 25.70 25.67
C GLU A 693 -5.72 24.52 25.56
N ALA A 694 -5.76 23.81 24.44
CA ALA A 694 -4.83 22.71 24.16
C ALA A 694 -3.37 23.21 24.13
N SER A 695 -3.11 24.37 23.49
CA SER A 695 -1.79 25.00 23.45
C SER A 695 -1.31 25.40 24.84
N ALA A 696 -2.18 26.03 25.65
CA ALA A 696 -1.86 26.41 27.01
C ALA A 696 -1.56 25.20 27.93
N LEU A 697 -2.28 24.09 27.71
CA LEU A 697 -2.04 22.84 28.44
C LEU A 697 -0.69 22.22 28.04
N MET A 698 -0.34 22.22 26.74
CA MET A 698 0.96 21.77 26.25
C MET A 698 2.11 22.61 26.82
N GLU A 699 1.96 23.94 26.89
CA GLU A 699 2.95 24.83 27.48
C GLU A 699 3.17 24.50 28.98
N LYS A 700 2.10 24.33 29.76
CA LYS A 700 2.20 23.93 31.19
C LYS A 700 2.95 22.59 31.33
N TYR A 701 2.68 21.65 30.46
CA TYR A 701 3.36 20.35 30.46
C TYR A 701 4.86 20.52 30.18
N TYR A 702 5.22 21.25 29.13
CA TYR A 702 6.62 21.50 28.78
C TYR A 702 7.40 22.35 29.80
N LEU A 703 6.73 23.26 30.48
CA LEU A 703 7.33 23.96 31.61
C LEU A 703 7.72 23.01 32.76
N ARG A 704 6.96 21.92 32.90
CA ARG A 704 7.22 20.93 33.95
C ARG A 704 8.21 19.87 33.50
N PHE A 705 8.12 19.44 32.22
CA PHE A 705 8.90 18.39 31.62
C PHE A 705 9.70 18.94 30.42
N GLY A 706 10.63 19.82 30.68
CA GLY A 706 11.44 20.50 29.65
C GLY A 706 12.31 19.51 28.86
N GLY A 707 12.81 18.44 29.52
CA GLY A 707 13.61 17.41 28.86
C GLY A 707 12.86 16.70 27.73
N ILE A 708 11.54 16.54 27.85
CA ILE A 708 10.71 15.96 26.74
C ILE A 708 10.70 16.90 25.54
N ARG A 709 10.44 18.21 25.75
CA ARG A 709 10.44 19.19 24.66
C ARG A 709 11.78 19.22 23.94
N ASP A 710 12.87 19.26 24.67
CA ASP A 710 14.22 19.34 24.13
C ASP A 710 14.59 18.08 23.38
N TYR A 711 14.21 16.90 23.87
CA TYR A 711 14.37 15.63 23.18
C TYR A 711 13.59 15.61 21.85
N LEU A 712 12.31 15.96 21.85
CA LEU A 712 11.48 15.95 20.65
C LEU A 712 12.03 16.90 19.57
N ALA A 713 12.48 18.10 19.96
CA ALA A 713 13.11 19.05 19.05
C ALA A 713 14.43 18.51 18.48
N THR A 714 15.26 17.87 19.33
CA THR A 714 16.56 17.30 18.95
C THR A 714 16.38 16.14 17.96
N VAL A 715 15.41 15.25 18.19
CA VAL A 715 15.14 14.09 17.29
C VAL A 715 14.78 14.57 15.89
N VAL A 716 13.89 15.56 15.77
CA VAL A 716 13.49 16.09 14.44
C VAL A 716 14.69 16.78 13.76
N ALA A 717 15.45 17.58 14.48
CA ALA A 717 16.62 18.28 13.95
C ALA A 717 17.69 17.27 13.46
N GLN A 718 17.96 16.23 14.26
CA GLN A 718 18.92 15.19 13.89
C GLN A 718 18.41 14.38 12.70
N ALA A 719 17.12 13.99 12.68
CA ALA A 719 16.52 13.27 11.58
C ALA A 719 16.57 14.05 10.25
N LYS A 720 16.40 15.38 10.29
CA LYS A 720 16.57 16.24 9.10
C LYS A 720 18.00 16.22 8.54
N LYS A 721 18.99 16.08 9.44
CA LYS A 721 20.41 16.01 9.05
C LYS A 721 20.79 14.65 8.51
N ASP A 722 20.34 13.56 9.18
CA ASP A 722 20.79 12.20 8.90
C ASP A 722 19.90 11.50 7.88
N GLY A 723 18.67 12.00 7.65
CA GLY A 723 17.67 11.38 6.77
C GLY A 723 16.91 10.20 7.39
N TYR A 724 17.17 9.86 8.65
CA TYR A 724 16.53 8.77 9.38
C TYR A 724 16.44 9.03 10.88
N THR A 725 15.64 8.21 11.57
CA THR A 725 15.66 8.06 13.03
C THR A 725 16.02 6.62 13.39
N GLU A 726 16.50 6.41 14.63
CA GLU A 726 17.04 5.14 15.10
C GLU A 726 16.48 4.77 16.48
N THR A 727 16.22 3.47 16.70
CA THR A 727 15.85 2.92 18.00
C THR A 727 17.09 2.74 18.89
N LEU A 728 16.86 2.41 20.17
CA LEU A 728 17.96 2.06 21.09
C LEU A 728 18.78 0.83 20.67
N LEU A 729 18.22 -0.02 19.81
CA LEU A 729 18.87 -1.21 19.29
C LEU A 729 19.43 -1.03 17.87
N GLY A 730 19.35 0.19 17.29
CA GLY A 730 19.94 0.49 15.99
C GLY A 730 19.00 0.24 14.79
N ARG A 731 17.69 0.03 15.01
CA ARG A 731 16.72 -0.04 13.92
C ARG A 731 16.50 1.35 13.34
N ARG A 732 16.72 1.50 12.03
CA ARG A 732 16.56 2.77 11.33
C ARG A 732 15.23 2.87 10.60
N ARG A 733 14.63 4.05 10.64
CA ARG A 733 13.51 4.44 9.79
C ARG A 733 13.93 5.63 8.94
N TYR A 734 14.03 5.41 7.63
CA TYR A 734 14.36 6.46 6.67
C TYR A 734 13.15 7.34 6.39
N LEU A 735 13.37 8.66 6.31
CA LEU A 735 12.33 9.67 6.22
C LEU A 735 12.68 10.72 5.15
N PRO A 736 12.65 10.36 3.86
CA PRO A 736 13.05 11.26 2.77
C PRO A 736 12.21 12.54 2.71
N ASP A 737 10.96 12.49 3.17
CA ASP A 737 10.04 13.64 3.15
C ASP A 737 10.33 14.70 4.23
N LEU A 738 11.30 14.51 5.12
CA LEU A 738 11.68 15.53 6.13
C LEU A 738 12.18 16.84 5.51
N GLN A 739 12.68 16.80 4.30
CA GLN A 739 13.14 17.97 3.52
C GLN A 739 12.20 18.31 2.37
N ASN A 740 11.00 17.71 2.31
CA ASN A 740 10.04 17.96 1.26
C ASN A 740 9.51 19.40 1.33
N GLU A 741 9.42 20.07 0.18
CA GLU A 741 8.91 21.44 0.09
C GLU A 741 7.43 21.54 0.49
N ASN A 742 6.67 20.48 0.24
CA ASN A 742 5.27 20.40 0.67
C ASN A 742 5.20 20.29 2.20
N LYS A 743 4.71 21.35 2.83
CA LYS A 743 4.56 21.47 4.29
C LYS A 743 3.78 20.28 4.90
N PHE A 744 2.72 19.82 4.24
CA PHE A 744 1.91 18.72 4.74
C PHE A 744 2.69 17.37 4.78
N LYS A 745 3.45 17.08 3.71
CA LYS A 745 4.32 15.89 3.67
C LYS A 745 5.43 15.97 4.72
N ARG A 746 6.05 17.15 4.85
CA ARG A 746 7.08 17.39 5.85
C ARG A 746 6.56 17.20 7.29
N GLU A 747 5.38 17.75 7.62
CA GLU A 747 4.76 17.55 8.93
C GLU A 747 4.41 16.09 9.23
N ILE A 748 4.01 15.31 8.22
CA ILE A 748 3.80 13.86 8.37
C ILE A 748 5.13 13.17 8.67
N ALA A 749 6.20 13.52 7.95
CA ALA A 749 7.53 12.94 8.17
C ALA A 749 8.11 13.35 9.55
N GLU A 750 7.90 14.58 10.01
CA GLU A 750 8.30 15.03 11.34
C GLU A 750 7.59 14.24 12.45
N ARG A 751 6.27 14.02 12.33
CA ARG A 751 5.54 13.13 13.25
C ARG A 751 6.06 11.71 13.25
N ALA A 752 6.36 11.19 12.04
CA ALA A 752 6.96 9.87 11.92
C ALA A 752 8.35 9.79 12.57
N ALA A 753 9.15 10.87 12.49
CA ALA A 753 10.45 10.97 13.13
C ALA A 753 10.35 10.95 14.67
N LEU A 754 9.34 11.61 15.23
CA LEU A 754 9.09 11.61 16.69
C LEU A 754 8.66 10.25 17.20
N ASN A 755 7.77 9.60 16.49
CA ASN A 755 7.15 8.34 16.90
C ASN A 755 8.06 7.12 16.73
N ALA A 756 8.85 7.06 15.66
CA ALA A 756 9.59 5.84 15.30
C ALA A 756 10.63 5.39 16.35
N PRO A 757 11.42 6.26 17.01
CA PRO A 757 12.35 5.83 18.05
C PRO A 757 11.64 5.20 19.26
N ILE A 758 10.48 5.73 19.65
CA ILE A 758 9.72 5.26 20.80
C ILE A 758 9.03 3.94 20.49
N GLN A 759 8.20 3.92 19.45
CA GLN A 759 7.49 2.70 19.03
C GLN A 759 8.43 1.60 18.57
N GLY A 760 9.48 1.94 17.82
CA GLY A 760 10.45 0.97 17.36
C GLY A 760 11.23 0.35 18.51
N THR A 761 11.64 1.14 19.50
CA THR A 761 12.30 0.62 20.71
C THR A 761 11.35 -0.29 21.52
N ALA A 762 10.06 0.06 21.62
CA ALA A 762 9.08 -0.82 22.26
C ALA A 762 8.94 -2.15 21.50
N ALA A 763 8.90 -2.12 20.16
CA ALA A 763 8.87 -3.33 19.35
C ALA A 763 10.14 -4.18 19.50
N ASP A 764 11.29 -3.56 19.57
CA ASP A 764 12.56 -4.26 19.78
C ASP A 764 12.62 -4.90 21.19
N ILE A 765 12.15 -4.21 22.22
CA ILE A 765 12.13 -4.72 23.62
C ILE A 765 11.16 -5.90 23.74
N ILE A 766 9.96 -5.85 23.15
CA ILE A 766 9.03 -7.00 23.21
C ILE A 766 9.60 -8.20 22.47
N LYS A 767 10.29 -8.03 21.36
CA LYS A 767 10.98 -9.10 20.64
C LYS A 767 12.11 -9.72 21.49
N LEU A 768 12.92 -8.90 22.16
CA LEU A 768 13.93 -9.40 23.11
C LEU A 768 13.27 -10.17 24.25
N ALA A 769 12.15 -9.67 24.78
CA ALA A 769 11.40 -10.35 25.82
C ALA A 769 10.89 -11.73 25.33
N MET A 770 10.35 -11.81 24.10
CA MET A 770 9.93 -13.07 23.51
C MET A 770 11.06 -14.10 23.45
N LEU A 771 12.26 -13.68 22.98
CA LEU A 771 13.43 -14.56 22.92
C LEU A 771 13.89 -15.05 24.32
N ARG A 772 13.90 -14.13 25.29
CA ARG A 772 14.32 -14.44 26.66
C ARG A 772 13.33 -15.39 27.34
N VAL A 773 12.03 -15.11 27.19
CA VAL A 773 10.94 -15.93 27.75
C VAL A 773 10.96 -17.33 27.12
N ASP A 774 11.03 -17.43 25.79
CA ASP A 774 11.09 -18.71 25.09
C ASP A 774 12.28 -19.58 25.57
N LYS A 775 13.47 -18.97 25.61
CA LYS A 775 14.68 -19.63 26.11
C LYS A 775 14.53 -20.11 27.56
N ALA A 776 13.89 -19.31 28.41
CA ALA A 776 13.69 -19.64 29.81
C ALA A 776 12.63 -20.73 30.00
N LEU A 777 11.54 -20.71 29.20
CA LEU A 777 10.55 -21.80 29.22
C LEU A 777 11.17 -23.14 28.82
N LYS A 778 11.96 -23.14 27.75
CA LYS A 778 12.70 -24.33 27.27
C LYS A 778 13.71 -24.83 28.30
N ALA A 779 14.46 -23.91 28.92
CA ALA A 779 15.45 -24.26 29.96
C ALA A 779 14.81 -24.84 31.25
N ALA A 780 13.62 -24.36 31.61
CA ALA A 780 12.83 -24.88 32.73
C ALA A 780 12.01 -26.11 32.36
N ASN A 781 12.07 -26.57 31.11
CA ASN A 781 11.32 -27.70 30.58
C ASN A 781 9.82 -27.64 30.88
N LEU A 782 9.24 -26.41 30.77
CA LEU A 782 7.80 -26.18 30.97
C LEU A 782 7.03 -26.65 29.74
N LYS A 783 5.85 -27.21 29.98
CA LYS A 783 4.87 -27.54 28.93
C LYS A 783 4.10 -26.29 28.50
N SER A 784 3.89 -25.37 29.43
CA SER A 784 3.28 -24.04 29.15
C SER A 784 4.04 -23.33 28.03
N ARG A 785 3.32 -22.69 27.11
CA ARG A 785 3.91 -22.12 25.89
C ARG A 785 3.29 -20.80 25.48
N MET A 786 4.06 -19.98 24.76
CA MET A 786 3.64 -18.72 24.15
C MET A 786 2.79 -19.00 22.90
N LEU A 787 1.68 -18.25 22.74
CA LEU A 787 0.74 -18.42 21.64
C LEU A 787 0.66 -17.18 20.74
N LEU A 788 0.53 -15.98 21.33
CA LEU A 788 0.32 -14.73 20.60
C LEU A 788 1.14 -13.60 21.18
N GLN A 789 1.51 -12.67 20.30
CA GLN A 789 2.01 -11.34 20.66
C GLN A 789 1.01 -10.30 20.09
N ILE A 790 0.43 -9.47 20.95
CA ILE A 790 -0.57 -8.46 20.58
C ILE A 790 -0.21 -7.14 21.26
N HIS A 791 0.19 -6.14 20.46
CA HIS A 791 0.69 -4.85 20.95
C HIS A 791 1.87 -5.01 21.92
N ASP A 792 1.65 -4.81 23.22
CA ASP A 792 2.63 -4.92 24.30
C ASP A 792 2.42 -6.16 25.17
N GLU A 793 1.48 -7.05 24.76
CA GLU A 793 1.02 -8.22 25.50
C GLU A 793 1.54 -9.51 24.85
N LEU A 794 1.93 -10.49 25.70
CA LEU A 794 2.20 -11.87 25.35
C LEU A 794 1.11 -12.77 25.94
N LEU A 795 0.57 -13.66 25.14
CA LEU A 795 -0.46 -14.62 25.51
C LEU A 795 0.13 -16.03 25.54
N PHE A 796 -0.20 -16.78 26.59
CA PHE A 796 0.26 -18.16 26.80
C PHE A 796 -0.91 -19.06 27.11
N GLU A 797 -0.77 -20.37 26.84
CA GLU A 797 -1.55 -21.40 27.48
C GLU A 797 -0.68 -22.13 28.51
N TYR A 798 -1.24 -22.39 29.70
CA TYR A 798 -0.49 -22.91 30.83
C TYR A 798 -1.11 -24.18 31.41
N VAL A 799 -0.28 -24.91 32.18
CA VAL A 799 -0.67 -26.03 33.05
C VAL A 799 -0.64 -25.55 34.50
N ASP A 800 -1.68 -25.85 35.29
CA ASP A 800 -1.84 -25.34 36.65
C ASP A 800 -0.61 -25.61 37.55
N SER A 801 0.02 -26.75 37.41
CA SER A 801 1.24 -27.11 38.18
C SER A 801 2.46 -26.23 37.85
N GLU A 802 2.42 -25.52 36.72
CA GLU A 802 3.52 -24.65 36.26
C GLU A 802 3.23 -23.16 36.45
N LEU A 803 2.02 -22.78 36.83
CA LEU A 803 1.54 -21.38 36.79
C LEU A 803 2.44 -20.45 37.62
N GLU A 804 2.81 -20.81 38.83
CA GLU A 804 3.65 -19.98 39.70
C GLU A 804 5.05 -19.79 39.09
N THR A 805 5.65 -20.87 38.60
CA THR A 805 6.94 -20.80 37.91
C THR A 805 6.87 -19.97 36.65
N LEU A 806 5.81 -20.12 35.83
CA LEU A 806 5.57 -19.33 34.63
C LEU A 806 5.45 -17.83 34.94
N GLN A 807 4.67 -17.47 35.99
CA GLN A 807 4.53 -16.07 36.38
C GLN A 807 5.85 -15.43 36.79
N GLN A 808 6.63 -16.12 37.63
CA GLN A 808 7.93 -15.63 38.11
C GLN A 808 8.91 -15.45 36.93
N LEU A 809 8.97 -16.44 36.06
CA LEU A 809 9.86 -16.47 34.91
C LEU A 809 9.50 -15.36 33.91
N VAL A 810 8.23 -15.26 33.52
CA VAL A 810 7.78 -14.26 32.54
C VAL A 810 7.95 -12.83 33.08
N ARG A 811 7.59 -12.57 34.34
CA ARG A 811 7.83 -11.27 34.96
C ARG A 811 9.31 -10.88 34.96
N LYS A 812 10.19 -11.82 35.28
CA LYS A 812 11.62 -11.58 35.33
C LYS A 812 12.16 -11.30 33.92
N GLU A 813 11.91 -12.20 32.98
CA GLU A 813 12.53 -12.11 31.65
C GLU A 813 12.01 -10.92 30.84
N MET A 814 10.71 -10.56 30.96
CA MET A 814 10.17 -9.35 30.39
C MET A 814 10.69 -8.10 31.13
N GLY A 815 10.68 -8.10 32.45
CA GLY A 815 11.12 -6.96 33.26
C GLY A 815 12.60 -6.60 33.08
N GLU A 816 13.42 -7.57 32.74
CA GLU A 816 14.86 -7.44 32.50
C GLU A 816 15.25 -7.49 31.01
N ALA A 817 14.27 -7.39 30.09
CA ALA A 817 14.54 -7.56 28.66
C ALA A 817 15.53 -6.51 28.12
N TYR A 818 15.44 -5.27 28.61
CA TYR A 818 16.35 -4.19 28.22
C TYR A 818 16.60 -3.22 29.37
N PRO A 819 17.85 -2.76 29.60
CA PRO A 819 18.18 -1.87 30.71
C PRO A 819 17.76 -0.41 30.41
N LEU A 820 16.58 -0.04 30.83
CA LEU A 820 16.13 1.35 30.82
C LEU A 820 16.48 2.06 32.15
N LYS A 821 16.48 3.39 32.15
CA LYS A 821 16.58 4.21 33.37
C LYS A 821 15.34 4.09 34.27
N VAL A 822 14.24 3.62 33.70
CA VAL A 822 12.98 3.32 34.37
C VAL A 822 12.77 1.81 34.24
N ALA A 823 12.54 1.12 35.33
CA ALA A 823 12.28 -0.32 35.32
C ALA A 823 11.08 -0.67 34.42
N LEU A 824 11.21 -1.72 33.64
CA LEU A 824 10.07 -2.27 32.89
C LEU A 824 9.12 -2.97 33.88
N SER A 825 7.87 -2.51 33.93
CA SER A 825 6.83 -3.11 34.77
C SER A 825 5.94 -4.01 33.95
N VAL A 826 5.70 -5.23 34.44
CA VAL A 826 4.93 -6.27 33.75
C VAL A 826 3.72 -6.62 34.58
N ASN A 827 2.52 -6.38 34.08
CA ASN A 827 1.28 -6.90 34.63
C ASN A 827 1.06 -8.31 34.11
N VAL A 828 0.52 -9.18 34.94
CA VAL A 828 0.19 -10.55 34.56
C VAL A 828 -1.18 -10.93 35.08
N GLY A 829 -1.91 -11.68 34.27
CA GLY A 829 -3.21 -12.25 34.60
C GLY A 829 -3.33 -13.70 34.14
N HIS A 830 -4.29 -14.42 34.69
CA HIS A 830 -4.61 -15.78 34.24
C HIS A 830 -6.10 -16.08 34.42
N GLY A 831 -6.63 -16.95 33.59
CA GLY A 831 -8.04 -17.28 33.62
C GLY A 831 -8.41 -18.37 32.61
N SER A 832 -9.70 -18.70 32.58
CA SER A 832 -10.24 -19.72 31.67
C SER A 832 -10.27 -19.29 30.20
N SER A 833 -10.27 -17.98 29.94
CA SER A 833 -10.24 -17.38 28.62
C SER A 833 -9.29 -16.19 28.58
N TRP A 834 -9.00 -15.66 27.41
CA TRP A 834 -8.19 -14.43 27.28
C TRP A 834 -8.83 -13.25 28.02
N HIS A 835 -10.17 -13.06 27.89
CA HIS A 835 -10.87 -12.02 28.64
C HIS A 835 -10.77 -12.22 30.17
N ALA A 836 -10.94 -13.46 30.65
CA ALA A 836 -10.84 -13.75 32.09
C ALA A 836 -9.39 -13.60 32.63
N ALA A 837 -8.39 -13.63 31.75
CA ALA A 837 -6.98 -13.40 32.06
C ALA A 837 -6.56 -11.93 31.98
N GLU A 838 -7.44 -10.99 31.58
CA GLU A 838 -7.14 -9.54 31.63
C GLU A 838 -6.91 -9.06 33.06
N HIS A 839 -6.00 -8.10 33.26
CA HIS A 839 -5.55 -7.52 34.54
C HIS A 839 -5.83 -6.04 34.69
#